data_e435798b536d2d6079b5c2a38dcda0ce
#
_entry.id   e435798b536d2d6079b5c2a38dcda0ce
#
_cell.length_a   1.000
_cell.length_b   1.000
_cell.length_c   1.000
_cell.angle_alpha   90.00
_cell.angle_beta   90.00
_cell.angle_gamma   90.00
#
_symmetry.space_group_name_H-M   'P 1'
#
loop_
_entity.id
_entity.type
_entity.pdbx_description
1 polymer ?
#
loop_
_entity_poly.entity_id
_entity_poly.type
_entity_poly.pdbx_seq_one_letter_code
_entity_poly.pdbx_strand_id
1 'polypeptide(L)'
;MNNKMICSKCKKRPAVIFVSRVDGDNTTQEGFCLKCATELNIGPIKQMMQNMGITEDDIEAVSEQFGDMMDNMDDFQLGGAGTMPFMQNLFNGNNPLLSKDKQNDNNTETEAEDTDEEASDDGKNDKKKKGNRKTKRKFLNSYCTDLTAKAREGKIDRIIGRETEIYRVTQILCRRTKNNPCLIGEPGVGKTAIAEGLALKIAAGEVPARIADKEIHLLDLTSLVAGTQFRGQFESRIKGLVDEVKAEGNIILFIDEVHNLVGTGDAEGSMNAANILKPALSRGQIQVIGATTFNEYRKHIEKDAALERRFQPVKVEEPSVADCYKMLVGIKEYYEDFHKVKISDSLVYRAVLLSERYINDRFLPDKAIDLLDEACTCANLRNVAISDHQKLMTRIEDIIERQDELLETTAEEGPDYEAISKLKAEKIALEKEAAELKIKADDNDVTEEDIAKVINLWTGIPTSKIIENDMRKLSNLEGKLKERIIGQDEAIEVLAAAIRRSRVQISAVRKPASFIFVGPTGVGKTELVKQLANELFETPETLIRLDMSEFMEKHSVSRLIGSPPGYVGYDEAGQLTEKVRRKPYSVVLFDEIEKAHPDVLNILLQILDEGKTNDAQGRTVSFENTVIIMTSNAGSHITENALGFNRDKNQASKDKVLKALKEFLRPEFLGRVDEIVVFNPLGKAELIKISEVLLNELKIPLKDKGIDLTVGEGVYEIIADMSEDGGRGARDIRRTIRKTIEDSIANILIDNAGAPITSISVTAVDGEINVDYK
;
A
#
# COMPACT_ATOMS: atom_id res chain seq x y z
N MET A 1 -7.96 -17.08 -53.11
CA MET A 1 -8.62 -18.41 -53.04
C MET A 1 -8.85 -18.66 -51.58
N ASN A 2 -10.08 -18.45 -51.11
CA ASN A 2 -10.47 -18.58 -49.70
C ASN A 2 -10.49 -20.05 -49.29
N ASN A 3 -9.54 -20.46 -48.44
CA ASN A 3 -9.52 -21.78 -47.83
C ASN A 3 -10.45 -21.79 -46.62
N LYS A 4 -11.80 -21.89 -46.83
CA LYS A 4 -12.73 -22.15 -45.72
C LYS A 4 -12.39 -23.52 -45.15
N MET A 5 -11.96 -23.58 -43.84
CA MET A 5 -11.72 -24.86 -43.21
C MET A 5 -13.07 -25.58 -42.97
N ILE A 6 -13.42 -26.48 -43.84
CA ILE A 6 -14.66 -27.25 -43.82
C ILE A 6 -14.39 -28.60 -43.11
N CYS A 7 -15.37 -29.08 -42.33
CA CYS A 7 -15.30 -30.35 -41.61
C CYS A 7 -14.82 -31.50 -42.49
N SER A 8 -13.77 -32.19 -42.08
CA SER A 8 -13.15 -33.30 -42.84
C SER A 8 -14.09 -34.50 -43.03
N LYS A 9 -15.07 -34.68 -42.14
CA LYS A 9 -16.04 -35.79 -42.22
C LYS A 9 -17.27 -35.47 -43.08
N CYS A 10 -18.02 -34.42 -42.75
CA CYS A 10 -19.28 -34.13 -43.46
C CYS A 10 -19.10 -33.19 -44.66
N LYS A 11 -18.01 -32.46 -44.80
CA LYS A 11 -17.68 -31.52 -45.87
C LYS A 11 -18.80 -30.48 -46.19
N LYS A 12 -19.69 -30.24 -45.21
CA LYS A 12 -20.83 -29.33 -45.37
C LYS A 12 -20.80 -28.16 -44.36
N ARG A 13 -20.22 -28.36 -43.20
CA ARG A 13 -20.22 -27.40 -42.08
C ARG A 13 -18.81 -26.91 -41.76
N PRO A 14 -18.61 -25.70 -41.22
CA PRO A 14 -17.30 -25.26 -40.81
C PRO A 14 -16.70 -26.11 -39.70
N ALA A 15 -15.39 -26.32 -39.75
CA ALA A 15 -14.66 -27.05 -38.74
C ALA A 15 -14.43 -26.16 -37.52
N VAL A 16 -14.83 -26.62 -36.33
CA VAL A 16 -14.74 -25.92 -35.04
C VAL A 16 -13.72 -26.58 -34.11
N ILE A 17 -13.50 -27.88 -34.28
CA ILE A 17 -12.63 -28.70 -33.44
C ILE A 17 -11.53 -29.29 -34.31
N PHE A 18 -10.27 -29.06 -33.91
CA PHE A 18 -9.10 -29.55 -34.61
C PHE A 18 -8.41 -30.64 -33.79
N VAL A 19 -8.21 -31.78 -34.40
CA VAL A 19 -7.55 -32.92 -33.78
C VAL A 19 -6.23 -33.14 -34.51
N SER A 20 -5.14 -33.14 -33.76
CA SER A 20 -3.82 -33.46 -34.27
C SER A 20 -3.50 -34.92 -34.00
N ARG A 21 -3.27 -35.71 -35.04
CA ARG A 21 -2.88 -37.12 -34.96
C ARG A 21 -1.41 -37.22 -35.32
N VAL A 22 -0.64 -37.78 -34.40
CA VAL A 22 0.79 -38.03 -34.60
C VAL A 22 0.99 -39.50 -34.89
N ASP A 23 1.33 -39.83 -36.14
CA ASP A 23 1.71 -41.20 -36.55
C ASP A 23 3.20 -41.15 -36.98
N GLY A 24 4.09 -41.52 -36.04
CA GLY A 24 5.54 -41.44 -36.25
C GLY A 24 6.02 -39.98 -36.41
N ASP A 25 6.76 -39.69 -37.47
CA ASP A 25 7.31 -38.35 -37.76
C ASP A 25 6.34 -37.38 -38.49
N ASN A 26 5.13 -37.84 -38.84
CA ASN A 26 4.15 -37.04 -39.54
C ASN A 26 2.98 -36.61 -38.63
N THR A 27 2.77 -35.31 -38.48
CA THR A 27 1.62 -34.74 -37.76
C THR A 27 0.56 -34.31 -38.78
N THR A 28 -0.61 -34.98 -38.77
CA THR A 28 -1.77 -34.60 -39.57
C THR A 28 -2.80 -33.91 -38.69
N GLN A 29 -3.31 -32.77 -39.17
CA GLN A 29 -4.34 -31.99 -38.49
C GLN A 29 -5.67 -32.13 -39.23
N GLU A 30 -6.70 -32.64 -38.56
CA GLU A 30 -8.05 -32.79 -39.11
C GLU A 30 -9.03 -31.91 -38.33
N GLY A 31 -9.89 -31.15 -39.06
CA GLY A 31 -10.91 -30.29 -38.48
C GLY A 31 -12.30 -30.92 -38.56
N PHE A 32 -13.06 -30.91 -37.44
CA PHE A 32 -14.41 -31.48 -37.38
C PHE A 32 -15.43 -30.41 -36.91
N CYS A 33 -16.66 -30.44 -37.44
CA CYS A 33 -17.77 -29.68 -36.88
C CYS A 33 -18.29 -30.36 -35.58
N LEU A 34 -18.98 -29.62 -34.72
CA LEU A 34 -19.48 -30.10 -33.43
C LEU A 34 -20.25 -31.42 -33.53
N LYS A 35 -21.18 -31.54 -34.47
CA LYS A 35 -21.98 -32.76 -34.69
C LYS A 35 -21.12 -33.98 -35.10
N CYS A 36 -20.16 -33.77 -36.00
CA CYS A 36 -19.28 -34.86 -36.41
C CYS A 36 -18.26 -35.28 -35.34
N ALA A 37 -17.86 -34.34 -34.47
CA ALA A 37 -16.96 -34.61 -33.36
C ALA A 37 -17.65 -35.43 -32.25
N THR A 38 -18.93 -35.20 -32.00
CA THR A 38 -19.75 -36.02 -31.08
C THR A 38 -20.02 -37.43 -31.66
N GLU A 39 -20.34 -37.56 -32.94
CA GLU A 39 -20.50 -38.85 -33.61
C GLU A 39 -19.22 -39.67 -33.65
N LEU A 40 -18.05 -39.06 -33.72
CA LEU A 40 -16.75 -39.73 -33.69
C LEU A 40 -16.29 -40.11 -32.26
N ASN A 41 -17.10 -39.85 -31.25
CA ASN A 41 -16.89 -40.25 -29.87
C ASN A 41 -15.53 -39.80 -29.31
N ILE A 42 -15.10 -38.55 -29.64
CA ILE A 42 -13.86 -37.96 -29.13
C ILE A 42 -14.04 -37.73 -27.63
N GLY A 43 -13.43 -38.58 -26.80
CA GLY A 43 -13.71 -38.79 -25.38
C GLY A 43 -13.84 -37.53 -24.51
N PRO A 44 -12.97 -36.51 -24.59
CA PRO A 44 -13.10 -35.31 -23.77
C PRO A 44 -14.34 -34.46 -24.07
N ILE A 45 -14.82 -34.49 -25.33
CA ILE A 45 -15.92 -33.63 -25.79
C ILE A 45 -17.27 -34.15 -25.31
N LYS A 46 -17.46 -35.47 -25.30
CA LYS A 46 -18.71 -36.06 -24.84
C LYS A 46 -18.94 -35.91 -23.34
N GLN A 47 -17.90 -36.06 -22.55
CA GLN A 47 -17.96 -35.79 -21.11
C GLN A 47 -18.25 -34.33 -20.79
N MET A 48 -17.70 -33.44 -21.57
CA MET A 48 -17.85 -32.00 -21.41
C MET A 48 -19.27 -31.52 -21.77
N MET A 49 -19.89 -32.13 -22.82
CA MET A 49 -21.26 -31.82 -23.23
C MET A 49 -22.29 -32.42 -22.26
N GLN A 50 -22.02 -33.58 -21.71
CA GLN A 50 -22.88 -34.20 -20.69
C GLN A 50 -22.86 -33.38 -19.38
N ASN A 51 -21.74 -32.85 -18.99
CA ASN A 51 -21.63 -32.00 -17.81
C ASN A 51 -22.30 -30.62 -17.97
N MET A 52 -22.53 -30.18 -19.21
CA MET A 52 -23.17 -28.87 -19.52
C MET A 52 -24.66 -28.99 -19.83
N GLY A 53 -25.23 -30.20 -19.87
CA GLY A 53 -26.66 -30.42 -20.13
C GLY A 53 -27.12 -30.01 -21.55
N ILE A 54 -26.22 -30.03 -22.55
CA ILE A 54 -26.51 -29.63 -23.93
C ILE A 54 -27.10 -30.84 -24.67
N THR A 55 -28.30 -30.68 -25.24
CA THR A 55 -28.99 -31.70 -25.99
C THR A 55 -28.56 -31.73 -27.48
N GLU A 56 -28.92 -32.80 -28.21
CA GLU A 56 -28.60 -32.91 -29.65
C GLU A 56 -29.26 -31.82 -30.50
N ASP A 57 -30.45 -31.36 -30.12
CA ASP A 57 -31.18 -30.29 -30.79
C ASP A 57 -30.51 -28.92 -30.57
N ASP A 58 -29.91 -28.68 -29.40
CA ASP A 58 -29.15 -27.47 -29.09
C ASP A 58 -27.87 -27.37 -29.95
N ILE A 59 -27.26 -28.51 -30.29
CA ILE A 59 -26.07 -28.58 -31.15
C ILE A 59 -26.37 -28.13 -32.58
N GLU A 60 -27.57 -28.42 -33.06
CA GLU A 60 -28.00 -28.05 -34.40
C GLU A 60 -28.23 -26.55 -34.52
N ALA A 61 -28.91 -25.95 -33.53
CA ALA A 61 -29.16 -24.52 -33.45
C ALA A 61 -27.86 -23.70 -33.31
N VAL A 62 -26.91 -24.14 -32.47
CA VAL A 62 -25.60 -23.50 -32.30
C VAL A 62 -24.75 -23.62 -33.56
N SER A 63 -24.87 -24.75 -34.30
CA SER A 63 -24.11 -24.98 -35.53
C SER A 63 -24.61 -24.11 -36.72
N GLU A 64 -25.92 -23.81 -36.77
CA GLU A 64 -26.48 -22.91 -37.79
C GLU A 64 -26.10 -21.44 -37.51
N GLN A 65 -26.23 -20.98 -36.26
CA GLN A 65 -25.80 -19.62 -35.88
C GLN A 65 -24.30 -19.34 -36.12
N PHE A 66 -23.46 -20.38 -35.97
CA PHE A 66 -22.04 -20.29 -36.27
C PHE A 66 -21.75 -20.21 -37.76
N GLY A 67 -22.61 -20.83 -38.59
CA GLY A 67 -22.53 -20.73 -40.06
C GLY A 67 -22.83 -19.33 -40.55
N ASP A 68 -23.88 -18.70 -40.08
CA ASP A 68 -24.32 -17.34 -40.43
C ASP A 68 -23.33 -16.27 -39.93
N MET A 69 -22.69 -16.51 -38.80
CA MET A 69 -21.68 -15.58 -38.25
C MET A 69 -20.37 -15.61 -39.08
N MET A 70 -19.99 -16.78 -39.62
CA MET A 70 -18.80 -16.91 -40.45
C MET A 70 -19.01 -16.40 -41.91
N ASP A 71 -20.20 -16.37 -42.41
CA ASP A 71 -20.50 -15.83 -43.74
C ASP A 71 -20.48 -14.30 -43.79
N ASN A 72 -20.59 -13.65 -42.62
CA ASN A 72 -20.51 -12.19 -42.45
C ASN A 72 -19.12 -11.65 -42.06
N MET A 73 -18.06 -12.46 -42.02
CA MET A 73 -16.69 -12.06 -41.68
C MET A 73 -15.74 -12.26 -42.84
N ASP A 74 -15.62 -11.25 -43.70
CA ASP A 74 -14.59 -11.16 -44.73
C ASP A 74 -13.27 -10.61 -44.18
N ASP A 75 -12.37 -11.25 -43.64
CA ASP A 75 -11.02 -10.97 -43.13
C ASP A 75 -10.77 -11.44 -41.69
N PHE A 76 -10.47 -12.71 -41.56
CA PHE A 76 -9.83 -13.19 -40.35
C PHE A 76 -8.58 -14.02 -40.64
N GLN A 77 -7.39 -13.47 -40.42
CA GLN A 77 -6.13 -14.22 -40.42
C GLN A 77 -5.99 -15.05 -39.16
N LEU A 78 -6.07 -16.36 -39.29
CA LEU A 78 -5.74 -17.34 -38.23
C LEU A 78 -4.21 -17.57 -38.23
N GLY A 79 -3.56 -17.04 -37.20
CA GLY A 79 -2.16 -17.37 -36.88
C GLY A 79 -1.96 -17.44 -35.37
N GLY A 80 -1.80 -18.67 -34.84
CA GLY A 80 -1.35 -18.86 -33.46
C GLY A 80 -2.23 -19.78 -32.62
N ALA A 81 -1.63 -20.81 -32.01
CA ALA A 81 -2.27 -21.77 -31.12
C ALA A 81 -2.78 -21.09 -29.84
N GLY A 82 -4.06 -20.73 -29.83
CA GLY A 82 -4.76 -20.20 -28.66
C GLY A 82 -6.25 -20.50 -28.80
N THR A 83 -6.86 -20.99 -27.73
CA THR A 83 -8.30 -21.23 -27.63
C THR A 83 -9.09 -19.96 -27.92
N MET A 84 -10.07 -20.03 -28.83
CA MET A 84 -10.91 -18.89 -29.22
C MET A 84 -11.62 -18.28 -27.98
N PRO A 85 -11.68 -16.93 -27.87
CA PRO A 85 -12.32 -16.23 -26.73
C PRO A 85 -13.81 -16.56 -26.54
N PHE A 86 -14.49 -17.02 -27.58
CA PHE A 86 -15.89 -17.44 -27.54
C PHE A 86 -16.11 -18.71 -26.70
N MET A 87 -15.18 -19.66 -26.74
CA MET A 87 -15.25 -20.86 -25.94
C MET A 87 -15.12 -20.57 -24.43
N GLN A 88 -14.36 -19.56 -24.05
CA GLN A 88 -14.25 -19.13 -22.65
C GLN A 88 -15.56 -18.54 -22.10
N ASN A 89 -16.36 -17.86 -22.91
CA ASN A 89 -17.67 -17.34 -22.48
C ASN A 89 -18.75 -18.42 -22.40
N LEU A 90 -18.64 -19.52 -23.17
CA LEU A 90 -19.50 -20.68 -23.03
C LEU A 90 -19.23 -21.46 -21.74
N PHE A 91 -17.99 -21.38 -21.22
CA PHE A 91 -17.56 -22.08 -20.01
C PHE A 91 -17.85 -21.34 -18.69
N ASN A 92 -18.14 -20.04 -18.74
CA ASN A 92 -18.35 -19.20 -17.55
C ASN A 92 -19.83 -19.01 -17.16
N GLY A 93 -20.68 -19.99 -17.33
CA GLY A 93 -21.99 -20.09 -16.65
C GLY A 93 -23.02 -18.95 -16.78
N ASN A 94 -22.71 -17.86 -17.48
CA ASN A 94 -23.59 -16.70 -17.68
C ASN A 94 -24.02 -16.56 -19.15
N ASN A 95 -24.82 -17.51 -19.63
CA ASN A 95 -25.39 -17.43 -20.96
C ASN A 95 -26.90 -17.08 -20.87
N PRO A 96 -27.34 -15.93 -21.41
CA PRO A 96 -28.78 -15.55 -21.43
C PRO A 96 -29.66 -16.46 -22.29
N LEU A 97 -29.09 -17.46 -22.98
CA LEU A 97 -29.77 -18.34 -23.95
C LEU A 97 -30.30 -19.64 -23.34
N LEU A 98 -29.98 -19.97 -22.06
CA LEU A 98 -30.40 -21.20 -21.42
C LEU A 98 -31.44 -21.04 -20.30
N SER A 99 -31.98 -19.83 -20.10
CA SER A 99 -33.07 -19.61 -19.15
C SER A 99 -34.38 -19.34 -19.89
N LYS A 100 -34.96 -20.40 -20.43
CA LYS A 100 -36.40 -20.50 -20.75
C LYS A 100 -36.93 -21.73 -20.04
N ASP A 101 -37.59 -21.48 -18.92
CA ASP A 101 -38.90 -22.07 -18.60
C ASP A 101 -39.32 -21.55 -17.22
N LYS A 102 -40.34 -20.74 -17.19
CA LYS A 102 -41.67 -20.91 -16.63
C LYS A 102 -42.42 -19.62 -16.44
N GLN A 103 -43.58 -19.68 -17.02
CA GLN A 103 -44.84 -19.03 -16.71
C GLN A 103 -45.21 -17.71 -17.41
N ASN A 104 -46.05 -17.92 -18.34
CA ASN A 104 -47.50 -17.67 -18.50
C ASN A 104 -47.93 -16.25 -18.96
N ASP A 105 -48.49 -16.37 -20.17
CA ASP A 105 -49.75 -15.74 -20.70
C ASP A 105 -50.02 -14.25 -20.49
N ASN A 106 -50.01 -13.53 -21.55
CA ASN A 106 -51.15 -12.96 -22.30
C ASN A 106 -50.76 -11.80 -23.23
N ASN A 107 -51.04 -12.04 -24.53
CA ASN A 107 -51.56 -11.11 -25.57
C ASN A 107 -50.95 -9.73 -25.73
N THR A 108 -50.51 -9.27 -26.84
CA THR A 108 -51.11 -9.13 -28.16
C THR A 108 -50.07 -8.60 -29.16
N GLU A 109 -50.13 -9.12 -30.36
CA GLU A 109 -49.42 -8.68 -31.56
C GLU A 109 -49.62 -7.19 -31.88
N THR A 110 -48.60 -6.55 -32.41
CA THR A 110 -48.74 -5.79 -33.67
C THR A 110 -47.39 -5.48 -34.29
N GLU A 111 -47.28 -5.91 -35.50
CA GLU A 111 -46.27 -5.54 -36.52
C GLU A 111 -46.29 -4.05 -36.79
N ALA A 112 -45.14 -3.48 -37.18
CA ALA A 112 -45.11 -2.27 -37.99
C ALA A 112 -43.84 -2.19 -38.79
N GLU A 113 -44.08 -2.17 -40.05
CA GLU A 113 -43.20 -1.95 -41.21
C GLU A 113 -42.54 -0.59 -41.20
N ASP A 114 -41.37 -0.55 -41.81
CA ASP A 114 -40.70 0.64 -42.32
C ASP A 114 -41.50 1.29 -43.45
N THR A 115 -41.53 2.62 -43.45
CA THR A 115 -41.56 3.41 -44.71
C THR A 115 -41.05 4.83 -44.44
N ASP A 116 -40.04 5.20 -45.24
CA ASP A 116 -39.64 6.57 -45.54
C ASP A 116 -40.79 7.31 -46.24
N GLU A 117 -40.92 8.63 -45.97
CA GLU A 117 -41.24 9.63 -46.99
C GLU A 117 -41.04 11.05 -46.47
N GLU A 118 -40.53 11.86 -47.38
CA GLU A 118 -40.19 13.27 -47.27
C GLU A 118 -41.43 14.20 -47.37
N ALA A 119 -41.21 15.41 -46.83
CA ALA A 119 -41.61 16.73 -47.30
C ALA A 119 -42.99 17.33 -46.97
N SER A 120 -42.84 18.54 -46.53
CA SER A 120 -43.53 19.82 -46.80
C SER A 120 -44.39 20.41 -45.68
N ASP A 121 -43.89 21.56 -45.31
CA ASP A 121 -44.44 22.87 -44.91
C ASP A 121 -46.00 23.02 -44.88
N ASP A 122 -46.51 23.45 -43.73
CA ASP A 122 -47.30 24.67 -43.57
C ASP A 122 -47.74 24.90 -42.09
N GLY A 123 -47.70 26.17 -41.68
CA GLY A 123 -47.94 26.62 -40.30
C GLY A 123 -49.33 26.47 -39.76
N LYS A 124 -49.40 26.44 -38.43
CA LYS A 124 -50.33 27.25 -37.60
C LYS A 124 -50.09 26.99 -36.09
N ASN A 125 -50.09 28.10 -35.36
CA ASN A 125 -50.10 28.21 -33.90
C ASN A 125 -51.00 27.19 -33.20
N ASP A 126 -50.43 26.56 -32.16
CA ASP A 126 -51.20 26.38 -30.92
C ASP A 126 -50.28 26.12 -29.71
N LYS A 127 -50.63 26.80 -28.64
CA LYS A 127 -49.99 26.69 -27.31
C LYS A 127 -50.04 25.26 -26.79
N LYS A 128 -48.87 24.58 -26.66
CA LYS A 128 -48.77 23.27 -26.02
C LYS A 128 -48.02 23.32 -24.73
N LYS A 129 -48.72 22.83 -23.69
CA LYS A 129 -48.23 22.36 -22.40
C LYS A 129 -46.91 21.60 -22.59
N LYS A 130 -45.85 21.99 -21.85
CA LYS A 130 -44.62 21.19 -21.66
C LYS A 130 -45.01 19.88 -20.93
N GLY A 131 -45.28 18.85 -21.69
CA GLY A 131 -45.30 17.48 -21.20
C GLY A 131 -43.87 16.94 -21.10
N ASN A 132 -43.49 16.52 -19.92
CA ASN A 132 -42.23 15.92 -19.56
C ASN A 132 -42.01 14.62 -20.38
N ARG A 133 -41.34 14.69 -21.55
CA ARG A 133 -40.81 13.49 -22.19
C ARG A 133 -39.54 13.08 -21.39
N LYS A 134 -39.66 12.08 -20.51
CA LYS A 134 -38.53 11.40 -19.94
C LYS A 134 -37.73 10.73 -21.09
N THR A 135 -36.69 11.38 -21.55
CA THR A 135 -35.69 10.75 -22.38
C THR A 135 -35.16 9.51 -21.65
N LYS A 136 -35.07 8.37 -22.32
CA LYS A 136 -34.52 7.17 -21.71
C LYS A 136 -33.00 7.43 -21.50
N ARG A 137 -32.58 7.68 -20.24
CA ARG A 137 -31.19 7.88 -19.81
C ARG A 137 -30.43 6.55 -19.82
N LYS A 138 -30.21 5.99 -21.03
CA LYS A 138 -29.60 4.65 -21.20
C LYS A 138 -28.12 4.65 -20.84
N PHE A 139 -27.35 5.59 -21.41
CA PHE A 139 -25.90 5.66 -21.20
C PHE A 139 -25.56 6.21 -19.81
N LEU A 140 -26.28 7.23 -19.34
CA LEU A 140 -26.11 7.79 -18.00
C LEU A 140 -26.33 6.72 -16.91
N ASN A 141 -27.42 5.95 -16.99
CA ASN A 141 -27.69 4.91 -16.00
C ASN A 141 -26.73 3.72 -16.06
N SER A 142 -26.12 3.47 -17.23
CA SER A 142 -25.19 2.33 -17.39
C SER A 142 -23.75 2.66 -17.00
N TYR A 143 -23.33 3.93 -17.11
CA TYR A 143 -21.92 4.33 -16.96
C TYR A 143 -21.70 5.45 -15.93
N CYS A 144 -22.76 5.98 -15.34
CA CYS A 144 -22.64 7.05 -14.34
C CYS A 144 -23.44 6.74 -13.09
N THR A 145 -22.90 7.16 -11.95
CA THR A 145 -23.61 7.15 -10.66
C THR A 145 -24.13 8.55 -10.36
N ASP A 146 -25.45 8.68 -10.12
CA ASP A 146 -26.05 9.96 -9.74
C ASP A 146 -25.77 10.28 -8.27
N LEU A 147 -24.82 11.19 -8.01
CA LEU A 147 -24.48 11.66 -6.67
C LEU A 147 -25.59 12.49 -6.05
N THR A 148 -26.31 13.27 -6.85
CA THR A 148 -27.41 14.13 -6.35
C THR A 148 -28.62 13.30 -5.90
N ALA A 149 -28.91 12.19 -6.59
CA ALA A 149 -29.93 11.24 -6.15
C ALA A 149 -29.52 10.55 -4.85
N LYS A 150 -28.27 10.06 -4.76
CA LYS A 150 -27.72 9.48 -3.52
C LYS A 150 -27.77 10.46 -2.34
N ALA A 151 -27.46 11.75 -2.60
CA ALA A 151 -27.57 12.80 -1.59
C ALA A 151 -29.01 12.98 -1.07
N ARG A 152 -30.01 12.98 -1.97
CA ARG A 152 -31.43 13.06 -1.60
C ARG A 152 -31.91 11.83 -0.83
N GLU A 153 -31.33 10.67 -1.09
CA GLU A 153 -31.62 9.41 -0.39
C GLU A 153 -30.89 9.29 0.97
N GLY A 154 -30.04 10.26 1.32
CA GLY A 154 -29.24 10.21 2.55
C GLY A 154 -28.13 9.17 2.55
N LYS A 155 -27.68 8.74 1.35
CA LYS A 155 -26.63 7.71 1.18
C LYS A 155 -25.22 8.30 1.02
N ILE A 156 -25.06 9.60 1.20
CA ILE A 156 -23.76 10.28 1.18
C ILE A 156 -23.51 10.84 2.57
N ASP A 157 -22.34 10.54 3.09
CA ASP A 157 -21.90 11.01 4.39
C ASP A 157 -21.70 12.52 4.42
N ARG A 158 -21.82 13.12 5.59
CA ARG A 158 -21.63 14.55 5.78
C ARG A 158 -20.18 14.95 5.47
N ILE A 159 -20.00 15.93 4.59
CA ILE A 159 -18.69 16.48 4.23
C ILE A 159 -18.36 17.70 5.11
N ILE A 160 -17.20 17.68 5.74
CA ILE A 160 -16.76 18.71 6.69
C ILE A 160 -15.39 19.25 6.25
N GLY A 161 -15.19 20.57 6.42
CA GLY A 161 -13.86 21.20 6.26
C GLY A 161 -13.43 21.42 4.80
N ARG A 162 -14.37 21.40 3.83
CA ARG A 162 -14.11 21.68 2.41
C ARG A 162 -14.98 22.81 1.84
N GLU A 163 -15.46 23.67 2.70
CA GLU A 163 -16.40 24.75 2.35
C GLU A 163 -15.79 25.73 1.34
N THR A 164 -14.50 26.04 1.46
CA THR A 164 -13.78 26.97 0.59
C THR A 164 -13.64 26.42 -0.83
N GLU A 165 -13.30 25.15 -0.95
CA GLU A 165 -13.13 24.46 -2.22
C GLU A 165 -14.50 24.27 -2.90
N ILE A 166 -15.54 23.85 -2.16
CA ILE A 166 -16.89 23.70 -2.67
C ILE A 166 -17.41 25.07 -3.14
N TYR A 167 -17.20 26.16 -2.37
CA TYR A 167 -17.55 27.51 -2.79
C TYR A 167 -16.85 27.90 -4.09
N ARG A 168 -15.55 27.61 -4.21
CA ARG A 168 -14.78 27.92 -5.40
C ARG A 168 -15.27 27.13 -6.62
N VAL A 169 -15.56 25.85 -6.47
CA VAL A 169 -16.18 25.00 -7.52
C VAL A 169 -17.50 25.57 -7.96
N THR A 170 -18.37 25.91 -7.01
CA THR A 170 -19.67 26.56 -7.27
C THR A 170 -19.51 27.87 -8.05
N GLN A 171 -18.57 28.72 -7.65
CA GLN A 171 -18.28 29.97 -8.34
C GLN A 171 -17.84 29.75 -9.78
N ILE A 172 -16.99 28.74 -10.03
CA ILE A 172 -16.52 28.42 -11.39
C ILE A 172 -17.66 27.89 -12.25
N LEU A 173 -18.49 26.97 -11.73
CA LEU A 173 -19.64 26.41 -12.45
C LEU A 173 -20.66 27.49 -12.87
N CYS A 174 -20.78 28.56 -12.09
CA CYS A 174 -21.65 29.70 -12.40
C CYS A 174 -21.09 30.68 -13.44
N ARG A 175 -19.83 30.52 -13.90
CA ARG A 175 -19.23 31.41 -14.92
C ARG A 175 -19.86 31.22 -16.30
N ARG A 176 -19.71 32.22 -17.14
CA ARG A 176 -20.16 32.14 -18.56
C ARG A 176 -19.19 31.33 -19.41
N THR A 177 -17.89 31.44 -19.16
CA THR A 177 -16.80 30.77 -19.87
C THR A 177 -15.82 30.20 -18.84
N LYS A 178 -15.03 29.19 -19.21
CA LYS A 178 -14.14 28.46 -18.28
C LYS A 178 -14.88 27.97 -17.05
N ASN A 179 -16.03 27.35 -17.28
CA ASN A 179 -16.97 26.91 -16.25
C ASN A 179 -16.81 25.42 -15.87
N ASN A 180 -15.64 24.82 -16.17
CA ASN A 180 -15.31 23.47 -15.78
C ASN A 180 -14.18 23.54 -14.72
N PRO A 181 -14.48 23.33 -13.43
CA PRO A 181 -13.46 23.24 -12.40
C PRO A 181 -12.64 21.94 -12.56
N CYS A 182 -11.34 22.00 -12.29
CA CYS A 182 -10.46 20.85 -12.16
C CYS A 182 -9.85 20.84 -10.76
N LEU A 183 -10.21 19.86 -9.94
CA LEU A 183 -9.67 19.65 -8.61
C LEU A 183 -8.28 19.05 -8.73
N ILE A 184 -7.27 19.74 -8.24
CA ILE A 184 -5.87 19.34 -8.33
C ILE A 184 -5.31 19.17 -6.93
N GLY A 185 -4.85 17.97 -6.62
CA GLY A 185 -4.28 17.64 -5.32
C GLY A 185 -3.75 16.22 -5.28
N GLU A 186 -3.01 15.90 -4.23
CA GLU A 186 -2.45 14.55 -4.05
C GLU A 186 -3.55 13.49 -3.86
N PRO A 187 -3.26 12.18 -4.09
CA PRO A 187 -4.20 11.12 -3.79
C PRO A 187 -4.62 11.13 -2.31
N GLY A 188 -5.89 10.84 -2.02
CA GLY A 188 -6.37 10.75 -0.62
C GLY A 188 -6.67 12.09 0.07
N VAL A 189 -6.47 13.27 -0.58
CA VAL A 189 -6.83 14.56 0.03
C VAL A 189 -8.33 14.87 0.02
N GLY A 190 -9.18 14.00 -0.52
CA GLY A 190 -10.64 14.17 -0.52
C GLY A 190 -11.19 14.96 -1.71
N LYS A 191 -10.62 14.81 -2.91
CA LYS A 191 -11.13 15.45 -4.13
C LYS A 191 -12.55 15.02 -4.49
N THR A 192 -12.86 13.73 -4.37
CA THR A 192 -14.20 13.15 -4.63
C THR A 192 -15.21 13.67 -3.63
N ALA A 193 -14.85 13.79 -2.36
CA ALA A 193 -15.68 14.35 -1.30
C ALA A 193 -16.17 15.79 -1.61
N ILE A 194 -15.37 16.60 -2.32
CA ILE A 194 -15.81 17.96 -2.73
C ILE A 194 -16.98 17.90 -3.73
N ALA A 195 -16.97 16.93 -4.65
CA ALA A 195 -18.07 16.74 -5.59
C ALA A 195 -19.34 16.21 -4.88
N GLU A 196 -19.16 15.30 -3.94
CA GLU A 196 -20.23 14.79 -3.07
C GLU A 196 -20.81 15.89 -2.17
N GLY A 197 -19.96 16.73 -1.57
CA GLY A 197 -20.38 17.90 -0.78
C GLY A 197 -21.17 18.93 -1.61
N LEU A 198 -20.78 19.12 -2.86
CA LEU A 198 -21.58 19.95 -3.78
C LEU A 198 -22.93 19.31 -4.11
N ALA A 199 -22.99 17.98 -4.29
CA ALA A 199 -24.23 17.26 -4.51
C ALA A 199 -25.19 17.37 -3.29
N LEU A 200 -24.63 17.28 -2.05
CA LEU A 200 -25.40 17.51 -0.82
C LEU A 200 -25.98 18.93 -0.77
N LYS A 201 -25.18 19.95 -1.11
CA LYS A 201 -25.65 21.35 -1.14
C LYS A 201 -26.72 21.60 -2.21
N ILE A 202 -26.59 20.93 -3.38
CA ILE A 202 -27.63 20.99 -4.42
C ILE A 202 -28.93 20.33 -3.92
N ALA A 203 -28.84 19.17 -3.29
CA ALA A 203 -29.96 18.45 -2.73
C ALA A 203 -30.67 19.23 -1.63
N ALA A 204 -29.91 19.96 -0.79
CA ALA A 204 -30.43 20.86 0.26
C ALA A 204 -30.95 22.21 -0.27
N GLY A 205 -30.70 22.55 -1.54
CA GLY A 205 -31.06 23.86 -2.10
C GLY A 205 -30.16 25.02 -1.66
N GLU A 206 -29.00 24.75 -1.07
CA GLU A 206 -28.03 25.72 -0.56
C GLU A 206 -27.04 26.21 -1.63
N VAL A 207 -27.50 26.35 -2.86
CA VAL A 207 -26.67 26.74 -4.02
C VAL A 207 -27.35 27.87 -4.80
N PRO A 208 -26.58 28.66 -5.59
CA PRO A 208 -27.13 29.67 -6.47
C PRO A 208 -28.16 29.09 -7.46
N ALA A 209 -29.19 29.86 -7.76
CA ALA A 209 -30.29 29.45 -8.67
C ALA A 209 -29.83 28.88 -10.02
N ARG A 210 -28.64 29.28 -10.49
CA ARG A 210 -28.07 28.79 -11.77
C ARG A 210 -27.70 27.31 -11.78
N ILE A 211 -27.41 26.74 -10.61
CA ILE A 211 -27.01 25.34 -10.47
C ILE A 211 -27.99 24.55 -9.59
N ALA A 212 -29.09 25.17 -9.10
CA ALA A 212 -30.05 24.53 -8.22
C ALA A 212 -30.77 23.32 -8.86
N ASP A 213 -30.99 23.38 -10.18
CA ASP A 213 -31.66 22.30 -10.94
C ASP A 213 -30.64 21.29 -11.56
N LYS A 214 -29.34 21.43 -11.21
CA LYS A 214 -28.30 20.54 -11.78
C LYS A 214 -28.25 19.23 -11.02
N GLU A 215 -27.82 18.19 -11.75
CA GLU A 215 -27.55 16.86 -11.24
C GLU A 215 -26.06 16.56 -11.47
N ILE A 216 -25.37 16.02 -10.44
CA ILE A 216 -23.96 15.62 -10.55
C ILE A 216 -23.89 14.11 -10.74
N HIS A 217 -23.29 13.69 -11.84
CA HIS A 217 -23.11 12.30 -12.18
C HIS A 217 -21.62 11.94 -12.19
N LEU A 218 -21.22 10.99 -11.37
CA LEU A 218 -19.86 10.41 -11.36
C LEU A 218 -19.71 9.44 -12.52
N LEU A 219 -18.81 9.74 -13.44
CA LEU A 219 -18.51 8.91 -14.61
C LEU A 219 -17.55 7.79 -14.24
N ASP A 220 -17.95 6.54 -14.46
CA ASP A 220 -17.10 5.37 -14.37
C ASP A 220 -16.41 5.09 -15.72
N LEU A 221 -15.15 5.49 -15.83
CA LEU A 221 -14.35 5.26 -17.03
C LEU A 221 -14.05 3.77 -17.25
N THR A 222 -13.96 3.00 -16.18
CA THR A 222 -13.67 1.56 -16.26
C THR A 222 -14.83 0.82 -16.91
N SER A 223 -16.06 1.11 -16.50
CA SER A 223 -17.28 0.55 -17.10
C SER A 223 -17.47 0.94 -18.56
N LEU A 224 -17.03 2.13 -18.96
CA LEU A 224 -17.05 2.55 -20.37
C LEU A 224 -16.12 1.72 -21.26
N VAL A 225 -14.96 1.33 -20.74
CA VAL A 225 -13.95 0.53 -21.46
C VAL A 225 -14.27 -0.96 -21.40
N ALA A 226 -14.86 -1.43 -20.31
CA ALA A 226 -15.14 -2.86 -20.09
C ALA A 226 -15.97 -3.44 -21.24
N GLY A 227 -15.51 -4.59 -21.79
CA GLY A 227 -16.19 -5.29 -22.87
C GLY A 227 -16.12 -4.63 -24.25
N THR A 228 -15.30 -3.58 -24.43
CA THR A 228 -15.03 -3.02 -25.77
C THR A 228 -13.84 -3.73 -26.39
N GLN A 229 -14.09 -4.52 -27.44
CA GLN A 229 -13.03 -5.17 -28.23
C GLN A 229 -12.47 -4.26 -29.32
N PHE A 230 -13.24 -3.26 -29.77
CA PHE A 230 -12.89 -2.35 -30.85
C PHE A 230 -13.02 -0.89 -30.41
N ARG A 231 -12.09 -0.07 -30.88
CA ARG A 231 -12.05 1.39 -30.63
C ARG A 231 -13.39 2.07 -30.94
N GLY A 232 -14.07 1.68 -32.02
CA GLY A 232 -15.36 2.27 -32.41
C GLY A 232 -16.49 2.05 -31.41
N GLN A 233 -16.47 0.95 -30.63
CA GLN A 233 -17.50 0.70 -29.61
C GLN A 233 -17.35 1.67 -28.44
N PHE A 234 -16.12 1.90 -27.97
CA PHE A 234 -15.82 2.88 -26.94
C PHE A 234 -16.19 4.30 -27.35
N GLU A 235 -15.80 4.68 -28.60
CA GLU A 235 -16.14 5.99 -29.16
C GLU A 235 -17.67 6.19 -29.27
N SER A 236 -18.42 5.16 -29.67
CA SER A 236 -19.88 5.18 -29.73
C SER A 236 -20.52 5.35 -28.34
N ARG A 237 -20.01 4.65 -27.31
CA ARG A 237 -20.52 4.79 -25.94
C ARG A 237 -20.31 6.20 -25.38
N ILE A 238 -19.09 6.77 -25.54
CA ILE A 238 -18.81 8.14 -25.08
C ILE A 238 -19.67 9.15 -25.87
N LYS A 239 -19.78 8.99 -27.19
CA LYS A 239 -20.60 9.86 -28.01
C LYS A 239 -22.08 9.83 -27.56
N GLY A 240 -22.62 8.63 -27.34
CA GLY A 240 -23.98 8.46 -26.82
C GLY A 240 -24.19 9.12 -25.46
N LEU A 241 -23.22 8.96 -24.54
CA LEU A 241 -23.24 9.62 -23.22
C LEU A 241 -23.24 11.15 -23.35
N VAL A 242 -22.34 11.69 -24.18
CA VAL A 242 -22.23 13.14 -24.43
C VAL A 242 -23.52 13.70 -25.04
N ASP A 243 -24.14 12.97 -25.95
CA ASP A 243 -25.40 13.40 -26.59
C ASP A 243 -26.57 13.34 -25.61
N GLU A 244 -26.65 12.35 -24.72
CA GLU A 244 -27.63 12.35 -23.61
C GLU A 244 -27.43 13.54 -22.66
N VAL A 245 -26.18 13.81 -22.21
CA VAL A 245 -25.88 14.95 -21.33
C VAL A 245 -26.26 16.29 -21.96
N LYS A 246 -26.01 16.44 -23.28
CA LYS A 246 -26.43 17.64 -24.02
C LYS A 246 -27.95 17.79 -24.13
N ALA A 247 -28.67 16.68 -24.36
CA ALA A 247 -30.12 16.68 -24.48
C ALA A 247 -30.80 17.04 -23.16
N GLU A 248 -30.31 16.55 -22.04
CA GLU A 248 -30.82 16.85 -20.72
C GLU A 248 -30.50 18.31 -20.30
N GLY A 249 -29.27 18.75 -20.52
CA GLY A 249 -28.81 20.13 -20.26
C GLY A 249 -28.64 20.52 -18.78
N ASN A 250 -29.13 19.71 -17.85
CA ASN A 250 -29.02 19.92 -16.39
C ASN A 250 -27.93 19.07 -15.72
N ILE A 251 -27.15 18.32 -16.48
CA ILE A 251 -26.16 17.37 -15.94
C ILE A 251 -24.77 18.00 -15.84
N ILE A 252 -24.09 17.73 -14.73
CA ILE A 252 -22.68 18.01 -14.51
C ILE A 252 -21.98 16.65 -14.37
N LEU A 253 -21.01 16.35 -15.24
CA LEU A 253 -20.22 15.13 -15.12
C LEU A 253 -19.08 15.37 -14.15
N PHE A 254 -18.96 14.54 -13.13
CA PHE A 254 -17.74 14.45 -12.32
C PHE A 254 -16.86 13.30 -12.86
N ILE A 255 -15.64 13.62 -13.20
CA ILE A 255 -14.68 12.67 -13.77
C ILE A 255 -13.46 12.63 -12.85
N ASP A 256 -13.35 11.54 -12.13
CA ASP A 256 -12.13 11.28 -11.37
C ASP A 256 -11.02 10.81 -12.31
N GLU A 257 -9.78 11.11 -11.95
CA GLU A 257 -8.61 10.85 -12.80
C GLU A 257 -8.80 11.33 -14.24
N VAL A 258 -9.26 12.58 -14.40
CA VAL A 258 -9.59 13.17 -15.71
C VAL A 258 -8.45 13.10 -16.72
N HIS A 259 -7.21 12.91 -16.28
CA HIS A 259 -6.03 12.72 -17.14
C HIS A 259 -6.12 11.42 -17.96
N ASN A 260 -6.83 10.38 -17.49
CA ASN A 260 -7.05 9.13 -18.22
C ASN A 260 -7.87 9.34 -19.50
N LEU A 261 -8.65 10.43 -19.61
CA LEU A 261 -9.34 10.80 -20.84
C LEU A 261 -8.39 11.23 -21.95
N VAL A 262 -7.25 11.82 -21.58
CA VAL A 262 -6.30 12.41 -22.57
C VAL A 262 -5.42 11.34 -23.22
N GLY A 263 -5.42 10.13 -22.68
CA GLY A 263 -4.65 8.99 -23.15
C GLY A 263 -3.17 9.12 -22.77
N THR A 264 -2.62 8.11 -22.15
CA THR A 264 -1.18 7.95 -22.00
C THR A 264 -0.60 7.56 -23.36
N GLY A 265 -0.33 8.53 -24.14
CA GLY A 265 0.46 8.71 -25.24
C GLY A 265 0.79 7.82 -26.33
N ASP A 266 1.85 7.49 -26.72
CA ASP A 266 2.65 7.13 -27.85
C ASP A 266 2.51 5.67 -28.35
N ALA A 267 1.56 4.89 -27.82
CA ALA A 267 1.26 3.59 -28.39
C ALA A 267 0.20 3.75 -29.51
N GLU A 268 0.55 3.41 -30.74
CA GLU A 268 -0.38 3.28 -31.86
C GLU A 268 -1.57 2.39 -31.44
N GLY A 269 -2.73 3.02 -31.19
CA GLY A 269 -3.95 2.33 -30.77
C GLY A 269 -4.58 2.78 -29.44
N SER A 270 -3.98 3.72 -28.69
CA SER A 270 -4.56 4.20 -27.43
C SER A 270 -5.90 4.91 -27.64
N MET A 271 -6.91 4.52 -26.83
CA MET A 271 -8.25 5.11 -26.89
C MET A 271 -8.22 6.53 -26.31
N ASN A 272 -8.40 7.53 -27.18
CA ASN A 272 -8.34 8.94 -26.77
C ASN A 272 -9.76 9.53 -26.65
N ALA A 273 -10.38 9.38 -25.50
CA ALA A 273 -11.72 9.91 -25.16
C ALA A 273 -11.76 11.45 -25.24
N ALA A 274 -10.62 12.10 -25.00
CA ALA A 274 -10.53 13.55 -25.06
C ALA A 274 -10.94 14.12 -26.42
N ASN A 275 -10.64 13.44 -27.53
CA ASN A 275 -11.00 13.93 -28.86
C ASN A 275 -12.50 14.04 -29.09
N ILE A 276 -13.30 13.22 -28.39
CA ILE A 276 -14.77 13.25 -28.45
C ILE A 276 -15.33 14.32 -27.50
N LEU A 277 -14.76 14.44 -26.31
CA LEU A 277 -15.19 15.41 -25.30
C LEU A 277 -14.75 16.85 -25.60
N LYS A 278 -13.57 17.05 -26.18
CA LYS A 278 -13.02 18.38 -26.52
C LYS A 278 -13.98 19.27 -27.31
N PRO A 279 -14.67 18.83 -28.37
CA PRO A 279 -15.62 19.66 -29.10
C PRO A 279 -16.81 20.08 -28.24
N ALA A 280 -17.34 19.19 -27.40
CA ALA A 280 -18.47 19.47 -26.51
C ALA A 280 -18.10 20.44 -25.40
N LEU A 281 -16.92 20.23 -24.77
CA LEU A 281 -16.35 21.15 -23.77
C LEU A 281 -16.02 22.52 -24.40
N SER A 282 -15.46 22.54 -25.62
CA SER A 282 -15.08 23.79 -26.26
C SER A 282 -16.26 24.64 -26.64
N ARG A 283 -17.39 24.05 -26.97
CA ARG A 283 -18.64 24.75 -27.29
C ARG A 283 -19.47 25.08 -26.03
N GLY A 284 -19.05 24.63 -24.83
CA GLY A 284 -19.81 24.81 -23.59
C GLY A 284 -21.13 24.03 -23.55
N GLN A 285 -21.22 22.94 -24.30
CA GLN A 285 -22.43 22.10 -24.40
C GLN A 285 -22.60 21.17 -23.20
N ILE A 286 -21.49 20.84 -22.53
CA ILE A 286 -21.45 20.04 -21.31
C ILE A 286 -20.65 20.76 -20.24
N GLN A 287 -20.96 20.49 -18.98
CA GLN A 287 -20.18 20.93 -17.83
C GLN A 287 -19.52 19.73 -17.16
N VAL A 288 -18.25 19.88 -16.81
CA VAL A 288 -17.44 18.82 -16.20
C VAL A 288 -16.70 19.36 -14.99
N ILE A 289 -16.70 18.58 -13.91
CA ILE A 289 -15.79 18.71 -12.78
C ILE A 289 -14.74 17.61 -12.95
N GLY A 290 -13.48 17.97 -13.15
CA GLY A 290 -12.38 17.00 -13.21
C GLY A 290 -11.66 16.90 -11.89
N ALA A 291 -11.08 15.74 -11.57
CA ALA A 291 -10.15 15.55 -10.47
C ALA A 291 -8.86 14.90 -10.99
N THR A 292 -7.69 15.34 -10.51
CA THR A 292 -6.39 14.80 -10.92
C THR A 292 -5.29 15.19 -9.92
N THR A 293 -4.07 14.68 -10.12
CA THR A 293 -2.89 15.11 -9.35
C THR A 293 -2.18 16.30 -10.01
N PHE A 294 -1.26 16.96 -9.27
CA PHE A 294 -0.48 18.06 -9.81
C PHE A 294 0.39 17.65 -11.01
N ASN A 295 1.03 16.50 -10.91
CA ASN A 295 1.94 16.01 -11.94
C ASN A 295 1.19 15.67 -13.23
N GLU A 296 0.05 15.01 -13.13
CA GLU A 296 -0.76 14.60 -14.26
C GLU A 296 -1.49 15.78 -14.92
N TYR A 297 -1.91 16.76 -14.09
CA TYR A 297 -2.46 18.00 -14.64
C TYR A 297 -1.45 18.69 -15.56
N ARG A 298 -0.20 18.88 -15.12
CA ARG A 298 0.87 19.46 -15.93
C ARG A 298 1.20 18.63 -17.15
N LYS A 299 1.25 17.30 -17.01
CA LYS A 299 1.67 16.40 -18.07
C LYS A 299 0.61 16.27 -19.17
N HIS A 300 -0.67 16.27 -18.83
CA HIS A 300 -1.77 15.91 -19.73
C HIS A 300 -2.75 17.04 -20.03
N ILE A 301 -3.09 17.90 -19.07
CA ILE A 301 -4.10 18.95 -19.24
C ILE A 301 -3.43 20.28 -19.68
N GLU A 302 -2.38 20.71 -19.00
CA GLU A 302 -1.71 21.98 -19.23
C GLU A 302 -0.99 22.01 -20.57
N LYS A 303 -0.48 20.87 -21.07
CA LYS A 303 0.13 20.76 -22.40
C LYS A 303 -0.89 20.81 -23.55
N ASP A 304 -2.16 20.53 -23.28
CA ASP A 304 -3.22 20.58 -24.29
C ASP A 304 -3.93 21.94 -24.25
N ALA A 305 -3.58 22.82 -25.16
CA ALA A 305 -4.11 24.20 -25.24
C ALA A 305 -5.65 24.28 -25.34
N ALA A 306 -6.31 23.21 -25.81
CA ALA A 306 -7.77 23.17 -25.91
C ALA A 306 -8.42 22.88 -24.55
N LEU A 307 -7.82 21.99 -23.75
CA LEU A 307 -8.27 21.65 -22.40
C LEU A 307 -7.89 22.73 -21.39
N GLU A 308 -6.67 23.25 -21.41
CA GLU A 308 -6.19 24.32 -20.53
C GLU A 308 -7.11 25.55 -20.54
N ARG A 309 -7.59 25.93 -21.75
CA ARG A 309 -8.51 27.06 -21.90
C ARG A 309 -9.92 26.78 -21.37
N ARG A 310 -10.25 25.55 -21.03
CA ARG A 310 -11.61 25.14 -20.63
C ARG A 310 -11.69 24.75 -19.15
N PHE A 311 -10.65 24.16 -18.63
CA PHE A 311 -10.56 23.82 -17.21
C PHE A 311 -10.01 25.00 -16.41
N GLN A 312 -10.58 25.17 -15.19
CA GLN A 312 -10.10 26.13 -14.21
C GLN A 312 -9.56 25.35 -13.00
N PRO A 313 -8.24 25.44 -12.72
CA PRO A 313 -7.68 24.71 -11.59
C PRO A 313 -8.23 25.19 -10.24
N VAL A 314 -8.53 24.25 -9.37
CA VAL A 314 -8.87 24.42 -7.96
C VAL A 314 -7.92 23.55 -7.17
N LYS A 315 -7.01 24.18 -6.41
CA LYS A 315 -6.03 23.48 -5.59
C LYS A 315 -6.72 22.90 -4.37
N VAL A 316 -6.53 21.60 -4.13
CA VAL A 316 -6.99 20.88 -2.95
C VAL A 316 -5.77 20.47 -2.15
N GLU A 317 -5.53 21.15 -1.04
CA GLU A 317 -4.39 20.90 -0.17
C GLU A 317 -4.72 19.82 0.88
N GLU A 318 -3.66 19.18 1.38
CA GLU A 318 -3.77 18.30 2.54
C GLU A 318 -4.26 19.13 3.75
N PRO A 319 -5.30 18.67 4.47
CA PRO A 319 -5.80 19.38 5.65
C PRO A 319 -4.77 19.34 6.78
N SER A 320 -4.80 20.37 7.64
CA SER A 320 -4.02 20.35 8.87
C SER A 320 -4.52 19.26 9.83
N VAL A 321 -3.68 18.83 10.78
CA VAL A 321 -4.08 17.87 11.84
C VAL A 321 -5.34 18.34 12.57
N ALA A 322 -5.44 19.63 12.85
CA ALA A 322 -6.60 20.20 13.54
C ALA A 322 -7.89 20.13 12.70
N ASP A 323 -7.78 20.37 11.38
CA ASP A 323 -8.94 20.31 10.49
C ASP A 323 -9.30 18.84 10.18
N CYS A 324 -8.31 17.98 10.01
CA CYS A 324 -8.54 16.53 9.86
C CYS A 324 -9.25 15.95 11.09
N TYR A 325 -8.85 16.34 12.31
CA TYR A 325 -9.54 15.95 13.53
C TYR A 325 -11.03 16.35 13.50
N LYS A 326 -11.35 17.60 13.11
CA LYS A 326 -12.75 18.04 12.98
C LYS A 326 -13.52 17.23 11.93
N MET A 327 -12.87 16.90 10.81
CA MET A 327 -13.46 16.05 9.78
C MET A 327 -13.80 14.67 10.34
N LEU A 328 -12.85 14.00 11.01
CA LEU A 328 -13.05 12.67 11.55
C LEU A 328 -14.10 12.63 12.67
N VAL A 329 -14.09 13.63 13.57
CA VAL A 329 -15.15 13.73 14.61
C VAL A 329 -16.53 13.83 13.98
N GLY A 330 -16.65 14.53 12.86
CA GLY A 330 -17.94 14.68 12.19
C GLY A 330 -18.42 13.48 11.38
N ILE A 331 -17.53 12.53 11.10
CA ILE A 331 -17.86 11.29 10.36
C ILE A 331 -17.80 10.04 11.25
N LYS A 332 -17.28 10.13 12.48
CA LYS A 332 -17.07 8.98 13.36
C LYS A 332 -18.35 8.17 13.61
N GLU A 333 -19.51 8.84 13.71
CA GLU A 333 -20.80 8.21 13.96
C GLU A 333 -21.15 7.16 12.88
N TYR A 334 -20.76 7.39 11.61
CA TYR A 334 -20.98 6.43 10.54
C TYR A 334 -20.16 5.14 10.75
N TYR A 335 -18.92 5.28 11.26
CA TYR A 335 -18.06 4.14 11.57
C TYR A 335 -18.50 3.42 12.84
N GLU A 336 -18.95 4.18 13.87
CA GLU A 336 -19.53 3.62 15.08
C GLU A 336 -20.77 2.77 14.76
N ASP A 337 -21.63 3.29 13.89
CA ASP A 337 -22.84 2.58 13.46
C ASP A 337 -22.57 1.36 12.58
N PHE A 338 -21.59 1.45 11.68
CA PHE A 338 -21.22 0.36 10.78
C PHE A 338 -20.55 -0.79 11.53
N HIS A 339 -19.55 -0.47 12.35
CA HIS A 339 -18.77 -1.47 13.10
C HIS A 339 -19.39 -1.85 14.44
N LYS A 340 -20.42 -1.14 14.91
CA LYS A 340 -21.01 -1.33 16.24
C LYS A 340 -19.97 -1.22 17.37
N VAL A 341 -19.15 -0.19 17.31
CA VAL A 341 -18.11 0.16 18.27
C VAL A 341 -18.30 1.56 18.78
N LYS A 342 -17.65 1.92 19.89
CA LYS A 342 -17.62 3.29 20.40
C LYS A 342 -16.22 3.88 20.20
N ILE A 343 -16.15 5.12 19.72
CA ILE A 343 -14.92 5.83 19.41
C ILE A 343 -14.88 7.12 20.24
N SER A 344 -13.94 7.25 21.15
CA SER A 344 -13.76 8.48 21.91
C SER A 344 -13.11 9.58 21.05
N ASP A 345 -13.45 10.85 21.29
CA ASP A 345 -12.86 11.99 20.58
C ASP A 345 -11.35 12.08 20.80
N SER A 346 -10.87 11.67 21.98
CA SER A 346 -9.45 11.58 22.30
C SER A 346 -8.74 10.55 21.43
N LEU A 347 -9.39 9.42 21.12
CA LEU A 347 -8.86 8.38 20.26
C LEU A 347 -8.82 8.85 18.79
N VAL A 348 -9.84 9.58 18.32
CA VAL A 348 -9.84 10.19 16.99
C VAL A 348 -8.65 11.14 16.84
N TYR A 349 -8.40 12.00 17.84
CA TYR A 349 -7.23 12.88 17.82
C TYR A 349 -5.92 12.10 17.76
N ARG A 350 -5.81 11.02 18.56
CA ARG A 350 -4.64 10.13 18.56
C ARG A 350 -4.46 9.46 17.19
N ALA A 351 -5.54 8.97 16.58
CA ALA A 351 -5.49 8.35 15.24
C ALA A 351 -4.94 9.32 14.19
N VAL A 352 -5.41 10.58 14.16
CA VAL A 352 -4.90 11.61 13.25
C VAL A 352 -3.42 11.90 13.51
N LEU A 353 -3.02 12.09 14.77
CA LEU A 353 -1.65 12.38 15.14
C LEU A 353 -0.69 11.23 14.79
N LEU A 354 -1.11 9.99 15.08
CA LEU A 354 -0.31 8.80 14.81
C LEU A 354 -0.23 8.51 13.31
N SER A 355 -1.32 8.74 12.56
CA SER A 355 -1.30 8.59 11.10
C SER A 355 -0.37 9.60 10.44
N GLU A 356 -0.35 10.87 10.89
CA GLU A 356 0.59 11.88 10.38
C GLU A 356 2.04 11.50 10.70
N ARG A 357 2.26 10.99 11.92
CA ARG A 357 3.60 10.65 12.41
C ARG A 357 4.20 9.40 11.74
N TYR A 358 3.40 8.35 11.53
CA TYR A 358 3.89 7.03 11.15
C TYR A 358 3.60 6.63 9.70
N ILE A 359 2.60 7.27 9.05
CA ILE A 359 2.20 6.93 7.67
C ILE A 359 2.59 8.09 6.75
N ASN A 360 3.73 7.95 6.05
CA ASN A 360 4.30 9.01 5.23
C ASN A 360 4.07 8.83 3.72
N ASP A 361 3.51 7.71 3.29
CA ASP A 361 3.26 7.37 1.90
C ASP A 361 1.86 7.76 1.42
N ARG A 362 1.00 8.22 2.32
CA ARG A 362 -0.38 8.66 2.09
C ARG A 362 -0.64 10.02 2.73
N PHE A 363 -1.74 10.66 2.33
CA PHE A 363 -2.11 12.01 2.76
C PHE A 363 -3.34 12.00 3.68
N LEU A 364 -3.45 13.02 4.53
CA LEU A 364 -4.66 13.30 5.29
C LEU A 364 -5.78 13.80 4.36
N PRO A 365 -7.06 13.51 4.64
CA PRO A 365 -7.59 12.76 5.76
C PRO A 365 -7.61 11.23 5.54
N ASP A 366 -7.41 10.74 4.33
CA ASP A 366 -7.57 9.35 3.90
C ASP A 366 -6.82 8.36 4.81
N LYS A 367 -5.51 8.59 5.04
CA LYS A 367 -4.71 7.73 5.91
C LYS A 367 -5.22 7.65 7.36
N ALA A 368 -5.88 8.71 7.86
CA ALA A 368 -6.41 8.72 9.21
C ALA A 368 -7.79 8.05 9.27
N ILE A 369 -8.57 8.17 8.20
CA ILE A 369 -9.85 7.47 8.03
C ILE A 369 -9.63 5.97 7.93
N ASP A 370 -8.74 5.53 7.03
CA ASP A 370 -8.39 4.12 6.87
C ASP A 370 -7.86 3.50 8.18
N LEU A 371 -6.99 4.26 8.89
CA LEU A 371 -6.46 3.82 10.18
C LEU A 371 -7.57 3.63 11.22
N LEU A 372 -8.54 4.53 11.27
CA LEU A 372 -9.67 4.45 12.19
C LEU A 372 -10.60 3.29 11.83
N ASP A 373 -10.91 3.10 10.57
CA ASP A 373 -11.77 2.03 10.04
C ASP A 373 -11.17 0.65 10.37
N GLU A 374 -9.88 0.47 10.09
CA GLU A 374 -9.19 -0.79 10.39
C GLU A 374 -9.00 -1.03 11.90
N ALA A 375 -8.84 0.05 12.71
CA ALA A 375 -8.83 -0.05 14.17
C ALA A 375 -10.18 -0.49 14.74
N CYS A 376 -11.29 -0.03 14.16
CA CYS A 376 -12.65 -0.50 14.50
C CYS A 376 -12.80 -2.00 14.20
N THR A 377 -12.28 -2.44 13.06
CA THR A 377 -12.24 -3.86 12.69
C THR A 377 -11.40 -4.67 13.68
N CYS A 378 -10.24 -4.17 14.10
CA CYS A 378 -9.40 -4.82 15.12
C CYS A 378 -10.13 -4.93 16.47
N ALA A 379 -10.88 -3.91 16.88
CA ALA A 379 -11.69 -3.96 18.09
C ALA A 379 -12.76 -5.05 18.02
N ASN A 380 -13.44 -5.20 16.87
CA ASN A 380 -14.42 -6.27 16.65
C ASN A 380 -13.78 -7.66 16.70
N LEU A 381 -12.62 -7.84 16.08
CA LEU A 381 -11.90 -9.12 16.11
C LEU A 381 -11.39 -9.48 17.52
N ARG A 382 -11.10 -8.48 18.34
CA ARG A 382 -10.70 -8.67 19.76
C ARG A 382 -11.88 -9.11 20.61
N ASN A 383 -13.09 -8.63 20.33
CA ASN A 383 -14.27 -8.92 21.13
C ASN A 383 -14.89 -10.28 20.78
N VAL A 384 -14.42 -11.32 21.45
CA VAL A 384 -14.89 -12.69 21.25
C VAL A 384 -16.40 -12.84 21.51
N ALA A 385 -16.99 -11.98 22.39
CA ALA A 385 -18.41 -12.03 22.69
C ALA A 385 -19.31 -11.79 21.47
N ILE A 386 -18.86 -11.01 20.46
CA ILE A 386 -19.57 -10.81 19.19
C ILE A 386 -19.71 -12.14 18.44
N SER A 387 -18.59 -12.86 18.30
CA SER A 387 -18.55 -14.17 17.60
C SER A 387 -19.41 -15.22 18.34
N ASP A 388 -19.33 -15.22 19.65
CA ASP A 388 -20.07 -16.20 20.47
C ASP A 388 -21.57 -15.89 20.48
N HIS A 389 -21.95 -14.62 20.56
CA HIS A 389 -23.35 -14.18 20.40
C HIS A 389 -23.91 -14.63 19.02
N GLN A 390 -23.15 -14.45 17.95
CA GLN A 390 -23.59 -14.82 16.60
C GLN A 390 -23.78 -16.34 16.48
N LYS A 391 -22.88 -17.15 17.06
CA LYS A 391 -23.04 -18.63 17.10
C LYS A 391 -24.29 -19.05 17.87
N LEU A 392 -24.60 -18.39 18.99
CA LEU A 392 -25.81 -18.66 19.76
C LEU A 392 -27.07 -18.26 18.98
N MET A 393 -27.04 -17.12 18.27
CA MET A 393 -28.19 -16.73 17.43
C MET A 393 -28.45 -17.71 16.30
N THR A 394 -27.42 -18.20 15.60
CA THR A 394 -27.57 -19.26 14.58
C THR A 394 -28.15 -20.53 15.20
N ARG A 395 -27.67 -20.93 16.41
CA ARG A 395 -28.22 -22.10 17.08
C ARG A 395 -29.67 -21.92 17.53
N ILE A 396 -30.07 -20.71 17.91
CA ILE A 396 -31.48 -20.40 18.22
C ILE A 396 -32.33 -20.49 16.96
N GLU A 397 -31.85 -20.00 15.82
CA GLU A 397 -32.51 -20.12 14.50
C GLU A 397 -32.70 -21.59 14.12
N ASP A 398 -31.66 -22.42 14.23
CA ASP A 398 -31.75 -23.88 13.99
C ASP A 398 -32.79 -24.57 14.89
N ILE A 399 -32.91 -24.15 16.17
CA ILE A 399 -33.90 -24.69 17.08
C ILE A 399 -35.31 -24.27 16.66
N ILE A 400 -35.49 -23.03 16.18
CA ILE A 400 -36.78 -22.54 15.69
C ILE A 400 -37.22 -23.36 14.46
N GLU A 401 -36.33 -23.52 13.44
CA GLU A 401 -36.62 -24.34 12.26
C GLU A 401 -36.99 -25.76 12.66
N ARG A 402 -36.24 -26.35 13.59
CA ARG A 402 -36.53 -27.72 14.05
C ARG A 402 -37.86 -27.85 14.83
N GLN A 403 -38.26 -26.78 15.55
CA GLN A 403 -39.59 -26.70 16.18
C GLN A 403 -40.70 -26.63 15.14
N ASP A 404 -40.51 -25.84 14.09
CA ASP A 404 -41.48 -25.68 13.01
C ASP A 404 -41.61 -26.99 12.17
N GLU A 405 -40.50 -27.68 11.89
CA GLU A 405 -40.49 -28.98 11.25
C GLU A 405 -41.28 -30.02 12.08
N LEU A 406 -41.10 -30.06 13.40
CA LEU A 406 -41.85 -30.97 14.30
C LEU A 406 -43.33 -30.63 14.40
N LEU A 407 -43.71 -29.41 14.12
CA LEU A 407 -45.11 -28.97 14.06
C LEU A 407 -45.77 -29.32 12.69
N GLU A 408 -45.00 -29.30 11.61
CA GLU A 408 -45.49 -29.58 10.26
C GLU A 408 -45.57 -31.10 9.94
N THR A 409 -44.68 -31.94 10.52
CA THR A 409 -44.58 -33.37 10.23
C THR A 409 -45.75 -34.23 10.79
N THR A 410 -46.75 -33.65 11.38
CA THR A 410 -47.73 -34.34 12.23
C THR A 410 -49.15 -34.46 11.65
N ALA A 411 -49.27 -34.88 10.40
CA ALA A 411 -50.57 -35.20 9.85
C ALA A 411 -51.14 -36.58 10.28
N GLU A 412 -50.33 -37.54 10.78
CA GLU A 412 -50.81 -38.88 11.12
C GLU A 412 -50.51 -39.36 12.56
N GLU A 413 -49.52 -38.83 13.29
CA GLU A 413 -49.12 -39.34 14.63
C GLU A 413 -49.25 -38.35 15.80
N GLY A 414 -49.66 -37.10 15.58
CA GLY A 414 -49.77 -36.06 16.60
C GLY A 414 -48.40 -35.47 17.04
N PRO A 415 -48.34 -34.19 17.38
CA PRO A 415 -47.07 -33.51 17.67
C PRO A 415 -46.37 -34.11 18.92
N ASP A 416 -45.07 -34.34 18.81
CA ASP A 416 -44.24 -34.73 19.97
C ASP A 416 -44.08 -33.54 20.92
N TYR A 417 -45.07 -33.37 21.78
CA TYR A 417 -45.10 -32.24 22.76
C TYR A 417 -43.95 -32.32 23.76
N GLU A 418 -43.35 -33.48 24.00
CA GLU A 418 -42.21 -33.63 24.91
C GLU A 418 -40.94 -33.10 24.24
N ALA A 419 -40.69 -33.43 22.98
CA ALA A 419 -39.57 -32.91 22.20
C ALA A 419 -39.66 -31.37 22.03
N ILE A 420 -40.86 -30.88 21.67
CA ILE A 420 -41.11 -29.43 21.53
C ILE A 420 -40.92 -28.71 22.85
N SER A 421 -41.32 -29.30 23.98
CA SER A 421 -41.12 -28.68 25.30
C SER A 421 -39.62 -28.59 25.69
N LYS A 422 -38.84 -29.62 25.37
CA LYS A 422 -37.37 -29.61 25.57
C LYS A 422 -36.67 -28.56 24.73
N LEU A 423 -37.03 -28.46 23.44
CA LEU A 423 -36.49 -27.44 22.55
C LEU A 423 -36.88 -26.03 22.98
N LYS A 424 -38.10 -25.83 23.50
CA LYS A 424 -38.50 -24.52 24.06
C LYS A 424 -37.71 -24.14 25.29
N ALA A 425 -37.44 -25.10 26.19
CA ALA A 425 -36.62 -24.85 27.37
C ALA A 425 -35.16 -24.53 27.00
N GLU A 426 -34.59 -25.23 25.99
CA GLU A 426 -33.25 -24.96 25.47
C GLU A 426 -33.20 -23.57 24.81
N LYS A 427 -34.19 -23.21 24.01
CA LYS A 427 -34.29 -21.88 23.39
C LYS A 427 -34.28 -20.77 24.42
N ILE A 428 -35.09 -20.86 25.47
CA ILE A 428 -35.16 -19.83 26.54
C ILE A 428 -33.80 -19.69 27.27
N ALA A 429 -33.11 -20.82 27.50
CA ALA A 429 -31.79 -20.78 28.11
C ALA A 429 -30.77 -20.08 27.23
N LEU A 430 -30.74 -20.41 25.95
CA LEU A 430 -29.85 -19.80 24.95
C LEU A 430 -30.16 -18.30 24.70
N GLU A 431 -31.45 -17.93 24.67
CA GLU A 431 -31.86 -16.51 24.57
C GLU A 431 -31.38 -15.68 25.75
N LYS A 432 -31.37 -16.25 26.95
CA LYS A 432 -30.83 -15.57 28.12
C LYS A 432 -29.32 -15.40 28.05
N GLU A 433 -28.61 -16.45 27.65
CA GLU A 433 -27.15 -16.40 27.42
C GLU A 433 -26.79 -15.43 26.32
N ALA A 434 -27.55 -15.43 25.20
CA ALA A 434 -27.36 -14.49 24.11
C ALA A 434 -27.59 -13.04 24.55
N ALA A 435 -28.57 -12.77 25.44
CA ALA A 435 -28.81 -11.44 25.97
C ALA A 435 -27.64 -10.96 26.87
N GLU A 436 -27.03 -11.84 27.68
CA GLU A 436 -25.86 -11.51 28.47
C GLU A 436 -24.61 -11.25 27.61
N LEU A 437 -24.43 -12.05 26.55
CA LEU A 437 -23.34 -11.85 25.60
C LEU A 437 -23.56 -10.60 24.75
N LYS A 438 -24.78 -10.27 24.39
CA LYS A 438 -25.11 -9.03 23.66
C LYS A 438 -24.66 -7.79 24.42
N ILE A 439 -24.89 -7.73 25.72
CA ILE A 439 -24.45 -6.60 26.56
C ILE A 439 -22.92 -6.46 26.49
N LYS A 440 -22.18 -7.59 26.54
CA LYS A 440 -20.72 -7.58 26.42
C LYS A 440 -20.24 -7.29 24.99
N ALA A 441 -20.99 -7.67 23.98
CA ALA A 441 -20.71 -7.37 22.60
C ALA A 441 -20.93 -5.89 22.27
N ASP A 442 -21.97 -5.27 22.83
CA ASP A 442 -22.32 -3.85 22.66
C ASP A 442 -21.37 -2.91 23.44
N ASP A 443 -20.62 -3.42 24.44
CA ASP A 443 -19.58 -2.68 25.16
C ASP A 443 -18.21 -2.90 24.51
N ASN A 444 -18.09 -2.44 23.27
CA ASN A 444 -16.90 -2.60 22.42
C ASN A 444 -16.28 -1.25 22.11
N ASP A 445 -15.34 -0.82 22.95
CA ASP A 445 -14.60 0.42 22.75
C ASP A 445 -13.34 0.17 21.93
N VAL A 446 -13.09 1.04 20.96
CA VAL A 446 -11.79 1.08 20.24
C VAL A 446 -10.72 1.64 21.16
N THR A 447 -9.56 1.01 21.20
CA THR A 447 -8.45 1.38 22.09
C THR A 447 -7.22 1.88 21.31
N GLU A 448 -6.28 2.53 22.02
CA GLU A 448 -4.99 2.89 21.44
C GLU A 448 -4.19 1.66 20.99
N GLU A 449 -4.39 0.51 21.61
CA GLU A 449 -3.74 -0.75 21.20
C GLU A 449 -4.22 -1.23 19.83
N ASP A 450 -5.49 -1.03 19.50
CA ASP A 450 -6.04 -1.40 18.21
C ASP A 450 -5.43 -0.53 17.12
N ILE A 451 -5.32 0.79 17.31
CA ILE A 451 -4.62 1.71 16.42
C ILE A 451 -3.15 1.31 16.25
N ALA A 452 -2.48 0.99 17.37
CA ALA A 452 -1.08 0.60 17.34
C ALA A 452 -0.84 -0.71 16.59
N LYS A 453 -1.76 -1.69 16.68
CA LYS A 453 -1.70 -2.93 15.91
C LYS A 453 -1.79 -2.66 14.40
N VAL A 454 -2.70 -1.80 13.97
CA VAL A 454 -2.84 -1.43 12.56
C VAL A 454 -1.58 -0.75 12.04
N ILE A 455 -1.04 0.22 12.79
CA ILE A 455 0.21 0.89 12.41
C ILE A 455 1.36 -0.11 12.33
N ASN A 456 1.42 -1.07 13.25
CA ASN A 456 2.43 -2.14 13.21
C ASN A 456 2.30 -2.98 11.93
N LEU A 457 1.08 -3.38 11.56
CA LEU A 457 0.83 -4.15 10.34
C LEU A 457 1.27 -3.39 9.07
N TRP A 458 1.03 -2.08 9.01
CA TRP A 458 1.36 -1.26 7.84
C TRP A 458 2.83 -0.86 7.77
N THR A 459 3.44 -0.55 8.91
CA THR A 459 4.78 0.05 8.97
C THR A 459 5.85 -0.87 9.54
N GLY A 460 5.46 -1.98 10.18
CA GLY A 460 6.36 -2.87 10.91
C GLY A 460 6.88 -2.30 12.24
N ILE A 461 6.34 -1.16 12.71
CA ILE A 461 6.77 -0.54 13.97
C ILE A 461 6.10 -1.26 15.14
N PRO A 462 6.85 -1.78 16.14
CA PRO A 462 6.26 -2.51 17.26
C PRO A 462 5.22 -1.69 18.04
N THR A 463 4.11 -2.33 18.42
CA THR A 463 2.99 -1.70 19.16
C THR A 463 3.44 -1.08 20.48
N SER A 464 4.39 -1.71 21.19
CA SER A 464 4.99 -1.20 22.41
C SER A 464 5.59 0.20 22.27
N LYS A 465 6.10 0.56 21.08
CA LYS A 465 6.68 1.88 20.80
C LYS A 465 5.66 2.94 20.50
N ILE A 466 4.51 2.54 19.98
CA ILE A 466 3.43 3.44 19.63
C ILE A 466 2.67 3.87 20.91
N ILE A 467 2.51 2.95 21.85
CA ILE A 467 1.73 3.14 23.10
C ILE A 467 2.58 3.69 24.23
N GLU A 468 3.81 3.17 24.41
CA GLU A 468 4.68 3.65 25.50
C GLU A 468 5.13 5.09 25.28
N ASN A 469 5.03 5.88 26.34
CA ASN A 469 5.61 7.22 26.39
C ASN A 469 7.08 7.15 25.98
N ASP A 470 7.42 7.58 24.76
CA ASP A 470 8.80 7.69 24.23
C ASP A 470 9.78 8.29 25.27
N MET A 471 9.26 9.12 26.17
CA MET A 471 10.01 9.79 27.22
C MET A 471 10.65 8.86 28.24
N ARG A 472 9.98 7.73 28.64
CA ARG A 472 10.54 6.78 29.59
C ARG A 472 11.66 5.95 28.97
N LYS A 473 11.50 5.51 27.71
CA LYS A 473 12.55 4.78 27.00
C LYS A 473 13.78 5.65 26.77
N LEU A 474 13.57 6.91 26.39
CA LEU A 474 14.64 7.88 26.18
C LEU A 474 15.38 8.23 27.49
N SER A 475 14.72 8.19 28.67
CA SER A 475 15.39 8.38 29.94
C SER A 475 16.34 7.21 30.29
N ASN A 476 15.99 5.99 29.91
CA ASN A 476 16.76 4.77 30.21
C ASN A 476 17.76 4.40 29.11
N LEU A 477 17.74 5.10 27.96
CA LEU A 477 18.60 4.81 26.78
C LEU A 477 20.09 4.78 27.14
N GLU A 478 20.53 5.77 27.91
CA GLU A 478 21.92 5.93 28.33
C GLU A 478 22.41 4.72 29.16
N GLY A 479 21.63 4.27 30.16
CA GLY A 479 21.93 3.11 30.99
C GLY A 479 22.07 1.83 30.16
N LYS A 480 21.12 1.57 29.30
CA LYS A 480 21.10 0.39 28.43
C LYS A 480 22.29 0.34 27.45
N LEU A 481 22.66 1.50 26.88
CA LEU A 481 23.81 1.59 25.99
C LEU A 481 25.13 1.36 26.75
N LYS A 482 25.27 1.89 28.00
CA LYS A 482 26.44 1.69 28.86
C LYS A 482 26.65 0.23 29.29
N GLU A 483 25.57 -0.55 29.41
CA GLU A 483 25.66 -1.98 29.71
C GLU A 483 26.34 -2.79 28.59
N ARG A 484 26.16 -2.37 27.31
CA ARG A 484 26.66 -3.11 26.15
C ARG A 484 27.91 -2.52 25.53
N ILE A 485 28.08 -1.22 25.60
CA ILE A 485 29.23 -0.49 25.02
C ILE A 485 30.14 -0.05 26.14
N ILE A 486 31.34 -0.64 26.17
CA ILE A 486 32.31 -0.47 27.25
C ILE A 486 33.35 0.58 26.84
N GLY A 487 33.71 1.47 27.79
CA GLY A 487 34.81 2.41 27.65
C GLY A 487 34.47 3.66 26.79
N GLN A 488 33.19 3.94 26.52
CA GLN A 488 32.75 5.08 25.70
C GLN A 488 31.64 5.90 26.40
N ASP A 489 31.72 6.03 27.72
CA ASP A 489 30.65 6.65 28.53
C ASP A 489 30.34 8.09 28.09
N GLU A 490 31.36 8.94 27.84
CA GLU A 490 31.20 10.32 27.37
C GLU A 490 30.49 10.37 26.00
N ALA A 491 30.87 9.47 25.10
CA ALA A 491 30.25 9.36 23.77
C ALA A 491 28.75 9.00 23.86
N ILE A 492 28.39 8.08 24.75
CA ILE A 492 27.02 7.65 25.00
C ILE A 492 26.19 8.77 25.62
N GLU A 493 26.74 9.51 26.60
CA GLU A 493 26.08 10.63 27.25
C GLU A 493 25.71 11.75 26.24
N VAL A 494 26.68 12.16 25.41
CA VAL A 494 26.47 13.17 24.36
C VAL A 494 25.41 12.70 23.35
N LEU A 495 25.50 11.45 22.91
CA LEU A 495 24.55 10.83 21.97
C LEU A 495 23.13 10.80 22.57
N ALA A 496 22.96 10.28 23.78
CA ALA A 496 21.67 10.16 24.42
C ALA A 496 21.02 11.53 24.69
N ALA A 497 21.82 12.53 25.10
CA ALA A 497 21.35 13.89 25.30
C ALA A 497 20.87 14.55 23.99
N ALA A 498 21.59 14.38 22.89
CA ALA A 498 21.21 14.91 21.61
C ALA A 498 19.95 14.23 21.02
N ILE A 499 19.83 12.90 21.18
CA ILE A 499 18.63 12.16 20.78
C ILE A 499 17.42 12.63 21.60
N ARG A 500 17.57 12.79 22.90
CA ARG A 500 16.51 13.35 23.76
C ARG A 500 16.05 14.72 23.26
N ARG A 501 16.98 15.64 22.95
CA ARG A 501 16.65 16.99 22.40
C ARG A 501 15.89 16.90 21.08
N SER A 502 16.34 16.07 20.16
CA SER A 502 15.70 15.88 18.85
C SER A 502 14.28 15.33 18.98
N ARG A 503 14.04 14.39 19.89
CA ARG A 503 12.73 13.74 20.07
C ARG A 503 11.70 14.61 20.79
N VAL A 504 12.13 15.54 21.66
CA VAL A 504 11.24 16.51 22.31
C VAL A 504 10.72 17.58 21.36
N GLN A 505 11.33 17.74 20.19
CA GLN A 505 10.89 18.62 19.09
C GLN A 505 10.57 20.07 19.53
N ILE A 506 11.49 20.70 20.23
CA ILE A 506 11.34 22.11 20.67
C ILE A 506 11.48 23.07 19.48
N SER A 507 12.12 22.64 18.38
CA SER A 507 12.34 23.45 17.18
C SER A 507 11.14 23.43 16.23
N ALA A 508 10.83 24.57 15.61
CA ALA A 508 9.78 24.69 14.58
C ALA A 508 10.09 23.92 13.29
N VAL A 509 11.38 23.70 12.99
CA VAL A 509 11.83 22.92 11.83
C VAL A 509 12.22 21.53 12.30
N ARG A 510 11.55 20.52 11.75
CA ARG A 510 11.85 19.11 12.02
C ARG A 510 13.06 18.69 11.20
N LYS A 511 14.12 18.26 11.87
CA LYS A 511 15.36 17.76 11.25
C LYS A 511 15.74 16.42 11.84
N PRO A 512 16.43 15.54 11.06
CA PRO A 512 17.00 14.31 11.60
C PRO A 512 18.08 14.63 12.64
N ALA A 513 18.17 13.81 13.69
CA ALA A 513 19.30 13.88 14.60
C ALA A 513 20.56 13.42 13.87
N SER A 514 21.63 14.19 13.91
CA SER A 514 22.82 13.99 13.07
C SER A 514 24.11 13.95 13.87
N PHE A 515 24.95 12.95 13.61
CA PHE A 515 26.16 12.69 14.37
C PHE A 515 27.34 12.36 13.46
N ILE A 516 28.54 12.80 13.84
CA ILE A 516 29.81 12.30 13.29
C ILE A 516 30.54 11.55 14.39
N PHE A 517 30.76 10.24 14.22
CA PHE A 517 31.54 9.41 15.11
C PHE A 517 32.96 9.32 14.63
N VAL A 518 33.91 9.83 15.40
CA VAL A 518 35.33 9.91 15.04
C VAL A 518 36.19 9.15 16.04
N GLY A 519 37.16 8.40 15.55
CA GLY A 519 38.09 7.68 16.41
C GLY A 519 38.78 6.52 15.69
N PRO A 520 39.70 5.82 16.33
CA PRO A 520 40.43 4.68 15.76
C PRO A 520 39.50 3.56 15.30
N THR A 521 40.02 2.65 14.49
CA THR A 521 39.27 1.46 14.11
C THR A 521 39.13 0.50 15.30
N GLY A 522 37.98 -0.15 15.43
CA GLY A 522 37.75 -1.17 16.47
C GLY A 522 37.40 -0.65 17.87
N VAL A 523 37.13 0.67 18.06
CA VAL A 523 36.73 1.26 19.35
C VAL A 523 35.24 1.16 19.66
N GLY A 524 34.43 0.56 18.77
CA GLY A 524 33.01 0.36 19.01
C GLY A 524 32.06 1.30 18.27
N LYS A 525 32.53 2.17 17.33
CA LYS A 525 31.67 3.12 16.59
C LYS A 525 30.47 2.42 15.94
N THR A 526 30.69 1.44 15.09
CA THR A 526 29.63 0.72 14.36
C THR A 526 28.77 -0.13 15.31
N GLU A 527 29.34 -0.64 16.40
CA GLU A 527 28.60 -1.42 17.39
C GLU A 527 27.62 -0.53 18.17
N LEU A 528 28.06 0.68 18.57
CA LEU A 528 27.14 1.66 19.18
C LEU A 528 25.95 2.00 18.28
N VAL A 529 26.17 2.12 16.96
CA VAL A 529 25.08 2.36 15.99
C VAL A 529 24.09 1.20 15.96
N LYS A 530 24.58 -0.04 15.97
CA LYS A 530 23.70 -1.23 15.99
C LYS A 530 22.89 -1.31 17.27
N GLN A 531 23.55 -1.11 18.43
CA GLN A 531 22.85 -1.11 19.72
C GLN A 531 21.84 0.03 19.84
N LEU A 532 22.18 1.21 19.31
CA LEU A 532 21.26 2.33 19.21
C LEU A 532 20.03 2.00 18.37
N ALA A 533 20.22 1.38 17.20
CA ALA A 533 19.13 0.96 16.34
C ALA A 533 18.22 -0.05 17.06
N ASN A 534 18.80 -1.03 17.73
CA ASN A 534 18.05 -2.00 18.54
C ASN A 534 17.26 -1.33 19.68
N GLU A 535 17.87 -0.42 20.45
CA GLU A 535 17.20 0.23 21.57
C GLU A 535 16.13 1.25 21.14
N LEU A 536 16.37 1.98 20.04
CA LEU A 536 15.39 2.92 19.50
C LEU A 536 14.26 2.24 18.72
N PHE A 537 14.56 1.14 17.99
CA PHE A 537 13.62 0.56 17.01
C PHE A 537 13.39 -0.95 17.14
N GLU A 538 13.98 -1.63 18.14
CA GLU A 538 13.80 -3.06 18.51
C GLU A 538 14.05 -4.09 17.39
N THR A 539 14.36 -3.66 16.18
CA THR A 539 14.62 -4.53 15.04
C THR A 539 15.97 -4.19 14.39
N PRO A 540 16.86 -5.18 14.19
CA PRO A 540 18.14 -4.94 13.51
C PRO A 540 17.99 -4.42 12.08
N GLU A 541 16.86 -4.69 11.47
CA GLU A 541 16.52 -4.29 10.09
C GLU A 541 16.26 -2.78 9.90
N THR A 542 16.15 -2.03 11.00
CA THR A 542 15.99 -0.57 10.97
C THR A 542 17.32 0.16 10.78
N LEU A 543 18.44 -0.56 10.75
CA LEU A 543 19.75 -0.02 10.42
C LEU A 543 19.97 -0.04 8.90
N ILE A 544 19.95 1.13 8.29
CA ILE A 544 20.33 1.33 6.88
C ILE A 544 21.80 1.68 6.84
N ARG A 545 22.64 0.72 6.47
CA ARG A 545 24.11 0.93 6.33
C ARG A 545 24.48 1.20 4.88
N LEU A 546 25.27 2.23 4.67
CA LEU A 546 25.86 2.63 3.39
C LEU A 546 27.35 2.81 3.59
N ASP A 547 28.15 2.02 2.90
CA ASP A 547 29.61 2.13 2.92
C ASP A 547 30.06 3.14 1.87
N MET A 548 30.67 4.24 2.30
CA MET A 548 31.06 5.32 1.39
C MET A 548 32.22 4.95 0.47
N SER A 549 32.88 3.83 0.72
CA SER A 549 33.85 3.26 -0.23
C SER A 549 33.22 2.85 -1.57
N GLU A 550 31.93 2.54 -1.58
CA GLU A 550 31.16 2.23 -2.80
C GLU A 550 30.68 3.48 -3.55
N PHE A 551 30.80 4.65 -2.92
CA PHE A 551 30.27 5.93 -3.41
C PHE A 551 31.39 6.97 -3.66
N MET A 552 32.54 6.53 -4.12
CA MET A 552 33.70 7.38 -4.42
C MET A 552 33.59 8.08 -5.79
N GLU A 553 32.79 7.53 -6.71
CA GLU A 553 32.66 8.04 -8.08
C GLU A 553 31.45 8.96 -8.25
N LYS A 554 31.53 9.89 -9.23
CA LYS A 554 30.45 10.83 -9.51
C LYS A 554 29.11 10.16 -9.84
N HIS A 555 29.13 9.03 -10.52
CA HIS A 555 27.93 8.27 -10.87
C HIS A 555 27.27 7.57 -9.67
N SER A 556 27.94 7.49 -8.55
CA SER A 556 27.41 6.85 -7.35
C SER A 556 26.25 7.60 -6.71
N VAL A 557 26.11 8.90 -6.99
CA VAL A 557 25.00 9.73 -6.52
C VAL A 557 23.66 9.20 -7.05
N SER A 558 23.61 8.79 -8.32
CA SER A 558 22.40 8.20 -8.91
C SER A 558 22.00 6.88 -8.26
N ARG A 559 22.93 6.13 -7.68
CA ARG A 559 22.61 4.93 -6.89
C ARG A 559 21.96 5.27 -5.54
N LEU A 560 22.24 6.45 -4.97
CA LEU A 560 21.65 6.86 -3.68
C LEU A 560 20.21 7.36 -3.83
N ILE A 561 19.95 8.24 -4.81
CA ILE A 561 18.65 8.92 -4.99
C ILE A 561 17.86 8.44 -6.21
N GLY A 562 18.45 7.59 -7.06
CA GLY A 562 17.90 7.12 -8.32
C GLY A 562 18.50 7.84 -9.54
N SER A 563 18.37 7.26 -10.73
CA SER A 563 18.83 7.85 -11.99
C SER A 563 17.76 8.77 -12.58
N PRO A 564 18.14 9.95 -13.12
CA PRO A 564 17.19 10.82 -13.81
C PRO A 564 16.58 10.15 -15.06
N PRO A 565 15.40 10.60 -15.52
CA PRO A 565 14.77 10.10 -16.74
C PRO A 565 15.74 10.17 -17.95
N GLY A 566 15.84 9.06 -18.68
CA GLY A 566 16.69 8.94 -19.87
C GLY A 566 18.10 8.40 -19.64
N TYR A 567 18.48 8.09 -18.41
CA TYR A 567 19.74 7.41 -18.09
C TYR A 567 19.52 5.92 -17.80
N VAL A 568 20.56 5.12 -18.03
CA VAL A 568 20.56 3.68 -17.72
C VAL A 568 20.34 3.50 -16.21
N GLY A 569 19.38 2.63 -15.84
CA GLY A 569 19.00 2.41 -14.42
C GLY A 569 17.90 3.34 -13.91
N TYR A 570 17.14 4.03 -14.77
CA TYR A 570 16.01 4.88 -14.36
C TYR A 570 14.92 4.09 -13.61
N ASP A 571 14.72 2.82 -13.95
CA ASP A 571 13.74 1.95 -13.29
C ASP A 571 14.22 1.45 -11.91
N GLU A 572 15.51 1.63 -11.59
CA GLU A 572 16.07 1.28 -10.30
C GLU A 572 15.86 2.41 -9.29
N ALA A 573 15.16 2.10 -8.21
CA ALA A 573 14.94 3.04 -7.12
C ALA A 573 16.25 3.36 -6.40
N GLY A 574 16.42 4.60 -5.91
CA GLY A 574 17.60 5.00 -5.14
C GLY A 574 17.74 4.19 -3.84
N GLN A 575 18.94 3.68 -3.59
CA GLN A 575 19.21 2.81 -2.44
C GLN A 575 18.91 3.47 -1.09
N LEU A 576 19.19 4.76 -0.94
CA LEU A 576 18.91 5.50 0.28
C LEU A 576 17.44 5.93 0.34
N THR A 577 16.95 6.60 -0.70
CA THR A 577 15.62 7.19 -0.71
C THR A 577 14.52 6.15 -0.60
N GLU A 578 14.65 5.01 -1.29
CA GLU A 578 13.66 3.94 -1.23
C GLU A 578 13.67 3.22 0.12
N LYS A 579 14.86 2.94 0.69
CA LYS A 579 14.95 2.31 2.02
C LYS A 579 14.34 3.19 3.12
N VAL A 580 14.63 4.50 3.08
CA VAL A 580 14.07 5.45 4.06
C VAL A 580 12.57 5.65 3.84
N ARG A 581 12.09 5.70 2.60
CA ARG A 581 10.67 5.78 2.29
C ARG A 581 9.89 4.60 2.86
N ARG A 582 10.45 3.38 2.73
CA ARG A 582 9.85 2.16 3.29
C ARG A 582 9.98 2.07 4.80
N LYS A 583 11.09 2.57 5.36
CA LYS A 583 11.38 2.52 6.81
C LYS A 583 11.76 3.93 7.31
N PRO A 584 10.77 4.83 7.48
CA PRO A 584 11.03 6.21 7.89
C PRO A 584 11.60 6.33 9.31
N TYR A 585 11.34 5.33 10.16
CA TYR A 585 11.94 5.20 11.49
C TYR A 585 13.15 4.26 11.42
N SER A 586 14.32 4.84 11.12
CA SER A 586 15.55 4.08 10.92
C SER A 586 16.79 4.85 11.38
N VAL A 587 17.86 4.12 11.64
CA VAL A 587 19.20 4.69 11.78
C VAL A 587 19.90 4.55 10.44
N VAL A 588 20.32 5.66 9.87
CA VAL A 588 21.09 5.69 8.61
C VAL A 588 22.55 5.88 8.94
N LEU A 589 23.36 4.86 8.68
CA LEU A 589 24.79 4.86 8.90
C LEU A 589 25.54 5.06 7.58
N PHE A 590 26.26 6.17 7.48
CA PHE A 590 27.27 6.41 6.45
C PHE A 590 28.64 6.03 7.00
N ASP A 591 29.16 4.88 6.60
CA ASP A 591 30.45 4.37 7.09
C ASP A 591 31.58 4.94 6.24
N GLU A 592 32.67 5.38 6.87
CA GLU A 592 33.86 5.96 6.25
C GLU A 592 33.56 7.21 5.36
N ILE A 593 32.91 8.21 5.96
CA ILE A 593 32.44 9.43 5.26
C ILE A 593 33.54 10.18 4.53
N GLU A 594 34.80 10.06 4.96
CA GLU A 594 35.99 10.64 4.31
C GLU A 594 36.21 10.12 2.89
N LYS A 595 35.61 8.98 2.51
CA LYS A 595 35.74 8.40 1.18
C LYS A 595 34.62 8.85 0.23
N ALA A 596 33.59 9.50 0.74
CA ALA A 596 32.44 9.90 -0.06
C ALA A 596 32.79 10.94 -1.13
N HIS A 597 32.20 10.81 -2.32
CA HIS A 597 32.32 11.82 -3.35
C HIS A 597 31.69 13.16 -2.88
N PRO A 598 32.23 14.33 -3.25
CA PRO A 598 31.69 15.64 -2.84
C PRO A 598 30.19 15.85 -3.16
N ASP A 599 29.69 15.27 -4.24
CA ASP A 599 28.26 15.36 -4.60
C ASP A 599 27.35 14.58 -3.63
N VAL A 600 27.84 13.50 -3.02
CA VAL A 600 27.14 12.77 -1.94
C VAL A 600 27.02 13.69 -0.70
N LEU A 601 28.10 14.40 -0.36
CA LEU A 601 28.09 15.36 0.74
C LEU A 601 27.12 16.52 0.51
N ASN A 602 26.90 16.94 -0.75
CA ASN A 602 25.91 17.97 -1.09
C ASN A 602 24.48 17.48 -0.85
N ILE A 603 24.16 16.21 -1.14
CA ILE A 603 22.83 15.63 -0.83
C ILE A 603 22.65 15.53 0.69
N LEU A 604 23.67 15.08 1.40
CA LEU A 604 23.61 15.04 2.86
C LEU A 604 23.40 16.42 3.47
N LEU A 605 24.02 17.46 2.93
CA LEU A 605 23.76 18.85 3.36
C LEU A 605 22.28 19.20 3.22
N GLN A 606 21.65 18.89 2.11
CA GLN A 606 20.21 19.14 1.93
C GLN A 606 19.38 18.38 2.97
N ILE A 607 19.69 17.12 3.22
CA ILE A 607 18.97 16.30 4.21
C ILE A 607 19.14 16.88 5.63
N LEU A 608 20.36 17.31 5.99
CA LEU A 608 20.64 17.88 7.30
C LEU A 608 19.98 19.26 7.50
N ASP A 609 19.75 20.01 6.42
CA ASP A 609 19.14 21.34 6.48
C ASP A 609 17.61 21.30 6.49
N GLU A 610 17.04 20.58 5.52
CA GLU A 610 15.61 20.59 5.24
C GLU A 610 14.88 19.39 5.84
N GLY A 611 15.61 18.36 6.30
CA GLY A 611 15.04 17.11 6.76
C GLY A 611 14.42 16.25 5.66
N LYS A 612 14.58 16.64 4.37
CA LYS A 612 13.99 15.96 3.24
C LYS A 612 14.81 16.14 1.97
N THR A 613 14.65 15.23 1.03
CA THR A 613 15.25 15.32 -0.31
C THR A 613 14.30 14.76 -1.36
N ASN A 614 14.51 15.09 -2.62
CA ASN A 614 13.74 14.53 -3.72
C ASN A 614 14.47 13.34 -4.33
N ASP A 615 13.72 12.28 -4.64
CA ASP A 615 14.24 11.19 -5.45
C ASP A 615 14.33 11.59 -6.94
N ALA A 616 14.89 10.71 -7.76
CA ALA A 616 15.01 10.97 -9.21
C ALA A 616 13.66 11.05 -9.93
N GLN A 617 12.58 10.57 -9.33
CA GLN A 617 11.21 10.67 -9.85
C GLN A 617 10.50 11.95 -9.39
N GLY A 618 11.20 12.81 -8.63
CA GLY A 618 10.65 14.05 -8.08
C GLY A 618 9.78 13.88 -6.84
N ARG A 619 9.74 12.68 -6.24
CA ARG A 619 9.01 12.44 -4.99
C ARG A 619 9.84 12.91 -3.80
N THR A 620 9.22 13.62 -2.88
CA THR A 620 9.86 14.08 -1.65
C THR A 620 9.95 12.93 -0.64
N VAL A 621 11.14 12.65 -0.15
CA VAL A 621 11.43 11.65 0.89
C VAL A 621 11.82 12.37 2.17
N SER A 622 11.07 12.15 3.25
CA SER A 622 11.32 12.75 4.57
C SER A 622 12.31 11.92 5.37
N PHE A 623 13.28 12.58 5.97
CA PHE A 623 14.29 12.03 6.89
C PHE A 623 14.06 12.51 8.34
N GLU A 624 12.99 13.26 8.62
CA GLU A 624 12.73 13.89 9.91
C GLU A 624 12.73 12.90 11.09
N ASN A 625 12.32 11.68 10.84
CA ASN A 625 12.22 10.61 11.84
C ASN A 625 13.44 9.70 11.88
N THR A 626 14.44 9.92 11.00
CA THR A 626 15.67 9.14 10.99
C THR A 626 16.72 9.68 11.96
N VAL A 627 17.68 8.83 12.32
CA VAL A 627 18.90 9.23 13.01
C VAL A 627 20.05 9.02 12.03
N ILE A 628 20.75 10.10 11.68
CA ILE A 628 21.86 10.06 10.71
C ILE A 628 23.19 9.99 11.47
N ILE A 629 23.94 8.95 11.21
CA ILE A 629 25.25 8.74 11.82
C ILE A 629 26.28 8.54 10.72
N MET A 630 27.35 9.34 10.79
CA MET A 630 28.50 9.25 9.89
C MET A 630 29.71 8.78 10.69
N THR A 631 30.44 7.77 10.23
CA THR A 631 31.68 7.35 10.89
C THR A 631 32.90 7.85 10.12
N SER A 632 33.96 8.19 10.84
CA SER A 632 35.24 8.55 10.28
C SER A 632 36.39 8.01 11.10
N ASN A 633 37.48 7.67 10.41
CA ASN A 633 38.76 7.29 11.00
C ASN A 633 39.76 8.48 10.99
N ALA A 634 39.35 9.68 10.62
CA ALA A 634 40.17 10.87 10.56
C ALA A 634 40.81 11.17 11.93
N GLY A 635 42.06 11.59 11.93
CA GLY A 635 42.79 11.93 13.15
C GLY A 635 43.31 10.76 13.97
N SER A 636 43.04 9.49 13.57
CA SER A 636 43.51 8.29 14.28
C SER A 636 45.05 8.07 14.22
N HIS A 637 45.74 8.66 13.26
CA HIS A 637 47.16 8.50 13.03
C HIS A 637 48.02 9.65 13.58
N ILE A 638 47.41 10.66 14.21
CA ILE A 638 48.15 11.82 14.72
C ILE A 638 48.62 11.53 16.16
N THR A 639 49.62 10.66 16.30
CA THR A 639 50.40 10.50 17.51
C THR A 639 51.51 11.56 17.53
N GLU A 640 51.20 12.80 17.74
CA GLU A 640 52.19 13.80 18.12
C GLU A 640 52.13 14.06 19.63
N ASN A 641 53.23 13.80 20.28
CA ASN A 641 53.48 14.14 21.68
C ASN A 641 53.20 15.61 21.92
N ALA A 642 52.06 15.92 22.55
CA ALA A 642 51.77 17.28 23.01
C ALA A 642 52.71 17.63 24.18
N LEU A 643 53.85 18.20 23.86
CA LEU A 643 54.68 18.96 24.82
C LEU A 643 53.93 20.26 25.15
N GLY A 644 53.13 20.23 26.20
CA GLY A 644 52.43 21.44 26.69
C GLY A 644 51.72 21.17 27.99
N PHE A 645 52.19 21.78 29.04
CA PHE A 645 51.61 21.73 30.40
C PHE A 645 50.19 22.30 30.41
N ASN A 646 49.25 21.60 31.08
CA ASN A 646 47.92 22.08 31.47
C ASN A 646 46.86 22.39 30.37
N ARG A 647 46.56 21.47 29.49
CA ARG A 647 45.23 21.43 28.84
C ARG A 647 44.54 20.10 29.14
N ASP A 648 43.27 20.12 29.45
CA ASP A 648 42.47 18.93 29.61
C ASP A 648 42.67 18.03 28.37
N LYS A 649 43.12 16.76 28.58
CA LYS A 649 43.44 15.82 27.50
C LYS A 649 42.27 15.66 26.51
N ASN A 650 41.03 15.77 26.99
CA ASN A 650 39.83 15.65 26.18
C ASN A 650 39.61 16.85 25.24
N GLN A 651 39.90 18.09 25.66
CA GLN A 651 39.79 19.27 24.78
C GLN A 651 40.86 19.27 23.67
N ALA A 652 42.08 18.90 24.01
CA ALA A 652 43.17 18.80 23.03
C ALA A 652 42.88 17.71 21.97
N SER A 653 42.22 16.61 22.36
CA SER A 653 41.80 15.54 21.45
C SER A 653 40.70 16.03 20.52
N LYS A 654 39.67 16.75 21.04
CA LYS A 654 38.56 17.31 20.23
C LYS A 654 39.05 18.32 19.20
N ASP A 655 39.98 19.20 19.57
CA ASP A 655 40.58 20.20 18.65
C ASP A 655 41.35 19.54 17.51
N LYS A 656 42.10 18.45 17.79
CA LYS A 656 42.83 17.70 16.78
C LYS A 656 41.87 17.00 15.80
N VAL A 657 40.80 16.38 16.32
CA VAL A 657 39.77 15.73 15.52
C VAL A 657 39.08 16.74 14.61
N LEU A 658 38.69 17.88 15.15
CA LEU A 658 38.08 18.97 14.37
C LEU A 658 39.00 19.48 13.26
N LYS A 659 40.32 19.58 13.51
CA LYS A 659 41.28 19.94 12.49
C LYS A 659 41.37 18.89 11.37
N ALA A 660 41.42 17.61 11.71
CA ALA A 660 41.43 16.54 10.75
C ALA A 660 40.13 16.46 9.93
N LEU A 661 38.98 16.68 10.55
CA LEU A 661 37.69 16.72 9.83
C LEU A 661 37.63 17.88 8.82
N LYS A 662 38.21 19.03 9.14
CA LYS A 662 38.26 20.22 8.24
C LYS A 662 39.10 20.00 6.98
N GLU A 663 39.93 18.96 6.92
CA GLU A 663 40.72 18.63 5.74
C GLU A 663 39.85 18.06 4.59
N PHE A 664 38.74 17.37 4.90
CA PHE A 664 37.86 16.78 3.90
C PHE A 664 36.39 17.21 3.97
N LEU A 665 35.90 17.69 5.14
CA LEU A 665 34.56 18.23 5.28
C LEU A 665 34.61 19.76 5.30
N ARG A 666 33.74 20.37 4.49
CA ARG A 666 33.59 21.85 4.47
C ARG A 666 33.11 22.35 5.82
N PRO A 667 33.52 23.57 6.27
CA PRO A 667 33.02 24.16 7.52
C PRO A 667 31.50 24.29 7.59
N GLU A 668 30.86 24.50 6.45
CA GLU A 668 29.40 24.53 6.30
C GLU A 668 28.76 23.20 6.68
N PHE A 669 29.33 22.09 6.25
CA PHE A 669 28.85 20.75 6.58
C PHE A 669 28.96 20.48 8.09
N LEU A 670 30.11 20.78 8.67
CA LEU A 670 30.35 20.61 10.11
C LEU A 670 29.39 21.45 10.98
N GLY A 671 28.98 22.62 10.48
CA GLY A 671 28.04 23.51 11.19
C GLY A 671 26.57 23.02 11.14
N ARG A 672 26.26 22.01 10.31
CA ARG A 672 24.90 21.43 10.18
C ARG A 672 24.71 20.16 10.97
N VAL A 673 25.78 19.54 11.40
CA VAL A 673 25.77 18.33 12.23
C VAL A 673 25.53 18.73 13.69
N ASP A 674 24.60 18.03 14.35
CA ASP A 674 24.21 18.36 15.74
C ASP A 674 25.37 18.10 16.71
N GLU A 675 26.06 16.96 16.60
CA GLU A 675 27.14 16.61 17.53
C GLU A 675 28.27 15.84 16.84
N ILE A 676 29.50 16.15 17.23
CA ILE A 676 30.70 15.36 16.86
C ILE A 676 31.12 14.56 18.09
N VAL A 677 31.00 13.24 17.97
CA VAL A 677 31.25 12.29 19.06
C VAL A 677 32.65 11.67 18.88
N VAL A 678 33.54 11.92 19.80
CA VAL A 678 34.90 11.41 19.76
C VAL A 678 34.98 10.11 20.58
N PHE A 679 35.49 9.05 19.95
CA PHE A 679 35.70 7.74 20.58
C PHE A 679 37.12 7.64 21.07
N ASN A 680 37.29 7.28 22.33
CA ASN A 680 38.57 7.10 22.95
C ASN A 680 39.19 5.73 22.58
N PRO A 681 40.52 5.61 22.51
CA PRO A 681 41.17 4.31 22.41
C PRO A 681 40.84 3.44 23.62
N LEU A 682 40.68 2.15 23.40
CA LEU A 682 40.36 1.18 24.47
C LEU A 682 41.65 0.78 25.21
N GLY A 683 41.65 0.83 26.53
CA GLY A 683 42.70 0.32 27.38
C GLY A 683 42.53 -1.16 27.72
N LYS A 684 43.50 -1.75 28.40
CA LYS A 684 43.49 -3.17 28.77
C LYS A 684 42.26 -3.57 29.64
N ALA A 685 41.86 -2.69 30.57
CA ALA A 685 40.70 -2.94 31.42
C ALA A 685 39.36 -3.01 30.62
N GLU A 686 39.22 -2.16 29.59
CA GLU A 686 38.08 -2.17 28.70
C GLU A 686 38.10 -3.42 27.80
N LEU A 687 39.29 -3.82 27.29
CA LEU A 687 39.42 -5.02 26.46
C LEU A 687 39.06 -6.30 27.23
N ILE A 688 39.39 -6.41 28.53
CA ILE A 688 38.96 -7.53 29.40
C ILE A 688 37.45 -7.59 29.50
N LYS A 689 36.79 -6.47 29.79
CA LYS A 689 35.31 -6.42 29.86
C LYS A 689 34.63 -6.74 28.53
N ILE A 690 35.21 -6.30 27.42
CA ILE A 690 34.67 -6.59 26.07
C ILE A 690 34.80 -8.09 25.78
N SER A 691 35.92 -8.73 26.16
CA SER A 691 36.10 -10.19 25.99
C SER A 691 35.06 -10.97 26.81
N GLU A 692 34.72 -10.52 28.02
CA GLU A 692 33.65 -11.10 28.82
C GLU A 692 32.29 -11.01 28.14
N VAL A 693 31.93 -9.84 27.62
CA VAL A 693 30.64 -9.63 26.89
C VAL A 693 30.56 -10.54 25.67
N LEU A 694 31.63 -10.60 24.85
CA LEU A 694 31.66 -11.41 23.64
C LEU A 694 31.58 -12.91 23.93
N LEU A 695 32.24 -13.39 25.00
CA LEU A 695 32.14 -14.78 25.41
C LEU A 695 30.77 -15.13 26.02
N ASN A 696 30.14 -14.18 26.69
CA ASN A 696 28.77 -14.37 27.18
C ASN A 696 27.77 -14.45 26.02
N GLU A 697 27.99 -13.72 24.90
CA GLU A 697 27.20 -13.85 23.69
C GLU A 697 27.30 -15.26 23.08
N LEU A 698 28.47 -15.91 23.13
CA LEU A 698 28.66 -17.30 22.67
C LEU A 698 27.92 -18.35 23.50
N LYS A 699 27.60 -18.06 24.76
CA LYS A 699 26.84 -18.98 25.62
C LYS A 699 25.41 -19.22 25.11
N ILE A 700 24.79 -18.21 24.48
CA ILE A 700 23.40 -18.29 24.02
C ILE A 700 23.21 -19.38 22.97
N PRO A 701 23.91 -19.34 21.79
CA PRO A 701 23.73 -20.34 20.73
C PRO A 701 24.21 -21.75 21.14
N LEU A 702 25.15 -21.86 22.11
CA LEU A 702 25.59 -23.15 22.65
C LEU A 702 24.52 -23.74 23.59
N LYS A 703 23.87 -22.91 24.39
CA LYS A 703 22.76 -23.32 25.26
C LYS A 703 21.54 -23.78 24.46
N ASP A 704 21.26 -23.15 23.33
CA ASP A 704 20.20 -23.57 22.41
C ASP A 704 20.47 -24.97 21.83
N LYS A 705 21.75 -25.38 21.76
CA LYS A 705 22.19 -26.72 21.37
C LYS A 705 22.28 -27.69 22.58
N GLY A 706 21.91 -27.25 23.76
CA GLY A 706 22.00 -28.06 25.00
C GLY A 706 23.36 -28.16 25.61
N ILE A 707 24.31 -27.26 25.27
CA ILE A 707 25.71 -27.28 25.71
C ILE A 707 25.94 -26.10 26.65
N ASP A 708 26.38 -26.36 27.87
CA ASP A 708 26.76 -25.32 28.84
C ASP A 708 28.22 -24.91 28.67
N LEU A 709 28.45 -23.62 28.39
CA LEU A 709 29.80 -23.05 28.29
C LEU A 709 30.21 -22.40 29.60
N THR A 710 31.27 -22.91 30.22
CA THR A 710 31.92 -22.34 31.41
C THR A 710 33.26 -21.72 31.03
N VAL A 711 33.52 -20.49 31.45
CA VAL A 711 34.74 -19.75 31.19
C VAL A 711 35.46 -19.50 32.51
N GLY A 712 36.70 -19.93 32.62
CA GLY A 712 37.53 -19.77 33.82
C GLY A 712 38.08 -18.34 33.98
N GLU A 713 38.41 -17.97 35.21
CA GLU A 713 39.08 -16.71 35.52
C GLU A 713 40.51 -16.74 34.85
N GLY A 714 40.94 -15.62 34.27
CA GLY A 714 42.19 -15.48 33.56
C GLY A 714 42.11 -15.65 32.03
N VAL A 715 41.08 -16.30 31.50
CA VAL A 715 40.85 -16.41 30.04
C VAL A 715 40.65 -15.03 29.41
N TYR A 716 39.88 -14.17 30.07
CA TYR A 716 39.63 -12.81 29.61
C TYR A 716 40.89 -11.94 29.52
N GLU A 717 41.79 -12.11 30.48
CA GLU A 717 43.07 -11.40 30.54
C GLU A 717 44.01 -11.85 29.40
N ILE A 718 44.12 -13.16 29.16
CA ILE A 718 44.93 -13.71 28.08
C ILE A 718 44.40 -13.24 26.70
N ILE A 719 43.08 -13.24 26.50
CA ILE A 719 42.47 -12.73 25.26
C ILE A 719 42.78 -11.24 25.08
N ALA A 720 42.71 -10.46 26.14
CA ALA A 720 43.02 -9.04 26.10
C ALA A 720 44.50 -8.82 25.73
N ASP A 721 45.43 -9.55 26.37
CA ASP A 721 46.87 -9.46 26.11
C ASP A 721 47.23 -9.86 24.67
N MET A 722 46.65 -10.97 24.18
CA MET A 722 46.83 -11.41 22.79
C MET A 722 46.28 -10.40 21.77
N SER A 723 45.33 -9.57 22.16
CA SER A 723 44.66 -8.60 21.30
C SER A 723 45.30 -7.21 21.37
N GLU A 724 46.05 -6.88 22.43
CA GLU A 724 46.69 -5.56 22.59
C GLU A 724 47.78 -5.32 21.56
N ASP A 725 48.56 -6.35 21.18
CA ASP A 725 49.60 -6.28 20.19
C ASP A 725 49.12 -5.97 18.76
N GLY A 726 47.83 -6.25 18.45
CA GLY A 726 47.23 -6.03 17.13
C GLY A 726 46.88 -4.60 16.81
N GLY A 727 46.71 -3.74 17.80
CA GLY A 727 46.39 -2.29 17.64
C GLY A 727 45.03 -1.94 17.06
N ARG A 728 44.12 -2.93 16.83
CA ARG A 728 42.78 -2.76 16.22
C ARG A 728 41.62 -2.91 17.21
N GLY A 729 41.91 -2.90 18.52
CA GLY A 729 40.94 -2.90 19.59
C GLY A 729 39.98 -4.11 19.58
N ALA A 730 38.68 -3.88 19.78
CA ALA A 730 37.67 -4.94 19.87
C ALA A 730 37.57 -5.88 18.64
N ARG A 731 38.07 -5.47 17.47
CA ARG A 731 38.13 -6.36 16.29
C ARG A 731 39.15 -7.48 16.45
N ASP A 732 40.25 -7.17 17.10
CA ASP A 732 41.28 -8.19 17.36
C ASP A 732 40.80 -9.16 18.44
N ILE A 733 40.09 -8.71 19.49
CA ILE A 733 39.47 -9.61 20.48
C ILE A 733 38.53 -10.61 19.78
N ARG A 734 37.62 -10.15 18.92
CA ARG A 734 36.72 -11.05 18.20
C ARG A 734 37.47 -12.06 17.31
N ARG A 735 38.54 -11.60 16.67
CA ARG A 735 39.42 -12.49 15.87
C ARG A 735 40.13 -13.51 16.73
N THR A 736 40.65 -13.12 17.88
CA THR A 736 41.30 -14.01 18.84
C THR A 736 40.30 -15.04 19.38
N ILE A 737 39.15 -14.62 19.88
CA ILE A 737 38.07 -15.52 20.34
C ILE A 737 37.73 -16.55 19.26
N ARG A 738 37.56 -16.12 18.01
CA ARG A 738 37.24 -17.02 16.90
C ARG A 738 38.30 -18.07 16.71
N LYS A 739 39.58 -17.66 16.63
CA LYS A 739 40.67 -18.58 16.38
C LYS A 739 40.96 -19.54 17.53
N THR A 740 40.86 -19.05 18.76
CA THR A 740 41.29 -19.86 19.93
C THR A 740 40.14 -20.66 20.53
N ILE A 741 38.91 -20.13 20.52
CA ILE A 741 37.78 -20.74 21.20
C ILE A 741 36.76 -21.29 20.21
N GLU A 742 36.22 -20.48 19.25
CA GLU A 742 35.18 -20.93 18.34
C GLU A 742 35.68 -22.07 17.43
N ASP A 743 36.91 -21.96 16.87
CA ASP A 743 37.48 -23.00 16.02
C ASP A 743 37.72 -24.29 16.82
N SER A 744 38.14 -24.19 18.09
CA SER A 744 38.37 -25.34 18.97
C SER A 744 37.04 -26.02 19.34
N ILE A 745 36.00 -25.22 19.68
CA ILE A 745 34.64 -25.72 19.93
C ILE A 745 34.08 -26.40 18.68
N ALA A 746 34.25 -25.80 17.52
CA ALA A 746 33.77 -26.37 16.26
C ALA A 746 34.43 -27.73 15.96
N ASN A 747 35.76 -27.87 16.16
CA ASN A 747 36.45 -29.14 15.98
C ASN A 747 35.94 -30.19 16.97
N ILE A 748 35.79 -29.85 18.25
CA ILE A 748 35.23 -30.75 19.27
C ILE A 748 33.83 -31.24 18.88
N LEU A 749 32.97 -30.36 18.37
CA LEU A 749 31.62 -30.72 17.97
C LEU A 749 31.59 -31.60 16.71
N ILE A 750 32.53 -31.40 15.79
CA ILE A 750 32.67 -32.19 14.55
C ILE A 750 33.21 -33.58 14.89
N ASP A 751 34.28 -33.65 15.69
CA ASP A 751 34.94 -34.90 16.08
C ASP A 751 34.01 -35.81 16.90
N ASN A 752 33.09 -35.23 17.66
CA ASN A 752 32.15 -35.95 18.49
C ASN A 752 30.71 -35.92 17.96
N ALA A 753 30.49 -35.84 16.65
CA ALA A 753 29.18 -35.77 16.02
C ALA A 753 28.20 -36.91 16.39
N GLY A 754 28.67 -37.98 17.02
CA GLY A 754 27.88 -39.14 17.51
C GLY A 754 27.67 -39.25 19.01
N ALA A 755 28.29 -38.38 19.81
CA ALA A 755 28.16 -38.39 21.29
C ALA A 755 27.58 -37.07 21.79
N PRO A 756 26.61 -37.08 22.71
CA PRO A 756 26.03 -35.85 23.26
C PRO A 756 27.04 -35.15 24.17
N ILE A 757 27.52 -33.99 23.77
CA ILE A 757 28.35 -33.10 24.59
C ILE A 757 27.40 -32.24 25.45
N THR A 758 27.57 -32.27 26.77
CA THR A 758 26.70 -31.54 27.70
C THR A 758 27.32 -30.26 28.23
N SER A 759 28.66 -30.21 28.31
CA SER A 759 29.37 -29.02 28.80
C SER A 759 30.74 -28.83 28.14
N ILE A 760 31.09 -27.58 27.93
CA ILE A 760 32.42 -27.16 27.43
C ILE A 760 33.00 -26.19 28.46
N SER A 761 34.25 -26.41 28.84
CA SER A 761 34.99 -25.55 29.76
C SER A 761 36.23 -24.95 29.09
N VAL A 762 36.33 -23.62 29.17
CA VAL A 762 37.46 -22.86 28.67
C VAL A 762 38.30 -22.43 29.85
N THR A 763 39.53 -22.86 29.91
CA THR A 763 40.46 -22.61 31.04
C THR A 763 41.75 -21.98 30.55
N ALA A 764 42.41 -21.22 31.41
CA ALA A 764 43.70 -20.62 31.19
C ALA A 764 44.76 -21.47 31.93
N VAL A 765 45.71 -22.07 31.17
CA VAL A 765 46.79 -22.87 31.74
C VAL A 765 48.10 -22.42 31.10
N ASP A 766 49.08 -22.05 31.92
CA ASP A 766 50.41 -21.61 31.49
C ASP A 766 50.46 -20.50 30.42
N GLY A 767 49.44 -19.61 30.41
CA GLY A 767 49.36 -18.52 29.43
C GLY A 767 48.71 -18.91 28.10
N GLU A 768 48.21 -20.13 27.97
CA GLU A 768 47.46 -20.63 26.81
C GLU A 768 45.98 -20.91 27.18
N ILE A 769 45.12 -20.83 26.17
CA ILE A 769 43.68 -21.10 26.31
C ILE A 769 43.44 -22.57 25.93
N ASN A 770 42.96 -23.35 26.90
CA ASN A 770 42.57 -24.73 26.69
C ASN A 770 41.06 -24.87 26.72
N VAL A 771 40.51 -25.66 25.78
CA VAL A 771 39.09 -25.96 25.67
C VAL A 771 38.84 -27.43 25.90
N ASP A 772 38.22 -27.76 27.02
CA ASP A 772 37.86 -29.12 27.43
C ASP A 772 36.36 -29.33 27.33
N TYR A 773 35.92 -30.59 27.13
CA TYR A 773 34.49 -30.95 26.99
C TYR A 773 34.11 -32.17 27.82
N LYS A 774 32.85 -32.26 28.22
CA LYS A 774 32.24 -33.40 28.88
C LYS A 774 30.97 -33.82 28.22
#